data_0a1846d320a053a985ae640e0502e54d
#
_entry.id   0a1846d320a053a985ae640e0502e54d
#
_cell.length_a   1.000
_cell.length_b   1.000
_cell.length_c   1.000
_cell.angle_alpha   90.00
_cell.angle_beta   90.00
_cell.angle_gamma   90.00
#
_symmetry.space_group_name_H-M   'P 1'
#
loop_
_entity.id
_entity.type
_entity.pdbx_description
1 polymer ?
#
loop_
_entity_poly.entity_id
_entity_poly.type
_entity_poly.pdbx_seq_one_letter_code
_entity_poly.pdbx_strand_id
1 'polypeptide(L)'
;LFDAAAKAGITCELVIVDDGSTDGTWKAIAGMQERWGENVRGIQHPANLGIPRSWNDGDEESRGAFVCLIDADLQNPPEQVVTLYRRLLESRADIAQGPRSSIERDRDSRLLFSKGLNLMLNVAFGDGAQDSKSGFVLAPRRVMADILDHRNRYHHFQTFIRVAARAKGYTFVEVETLFQPRRTGESFLAGSRAWTISGQALADFPRALREFGRGRREPIDGTVAPRSKPVRKADHPYNGWRRAWFEAYFATMPAHKWLIRRRARSIYLELKQIERLPESEIRDLQWRKLQRLVQHARVHVPYYREALEGIDELHGLDGIETLPLLDKQTVRDRLYFDLFSDTHRKRDMHKIATSGSTGEPFVTYADRYQLEVRFATTLRAMEWTGWRFGDKQARLWHQTLGMSKTQVMRERIDAFFMRRLFVPAFEISPQTLDEFVAEIRDWDPVLVDGYAESLNFLAAYLRDGRSPGFSPAAVMSSAQVLPEQVRKSIETGLDTKVFDKYGSREFSGIAYQCEASVDHHVMDESYLVEILVEGRRARPGEVGEVVITDLNNFAVPLIRYRVGDLAQAVDQSQPCPCGRGLSRIGRIEGRTQAIVHCADGTWMPGTFFAHFFKDYDHIVRLFQIHQKTKGRFTLRLVKGDQWTQEGETEMLELLAGFIGDTEISVEHVESIPLLRTGKRSPVVSDVREDFQGL
;
A
#
# COMPACT_ATOMS: atom_id res chain seq x y z
N LEU A 1 29.69 12.57 -20.72
CA LEU A 1 28.36 13.14 -20.74
C LEU A 1 27.81 13.22 -22.17
N PHE A 2 28.49 13.92 -23.09
CA PHE A 2 28.01 14.12 -24.47
C PHE A 2 27.75 12.80 -25.22
N ASP A 3 28.63 11.80 -25.07
CA ASP A 3 28.42 10.48 -25.70
C ASP A 3 27.19 9.77 -25.13
N ALA A 4 26.97 9.85 -23.81
CA ALA A 4 25.81 9.25 -23.16
C ALA A 4 24.50 9.94 -23.56
N ALA A 5 24.53 11.26 -23.65
CA ALA A 5 23.40 12.08 -24.10
C ALA A 5 23.06 11.81 -25.55
N ALA A 6 24.06 11.77 -26.44
CA ALA A 6 23.87 11.46 -27.86
C ALA A 6 23.25 10.07 -28.08
N LYS A 7 23.74 9.05 -27.38
CA LYS A 7 23.16 7.68 -27.40
C LYS A 7 21.71 7.66 -26.91
N ALA A 8 21.30 8.60 -26.08
CA ALA A 8 19.96 8.73 -25.57
C ALA A 8 19.05 9.64 -26.40
N GLY A 9 19.56 10.23 -27.48
CA GLY A 9 18.85 11.23 -28.31
C GLY A 9 18.61 12.57 -27.59
N ILE A 10 19.48 12.94 -26.63
CA ILE A 10 19.36 14.14 -25.81
C ILE A 10 20.46 15.13 -26.21
N THR A 11 20.07 16.36 -26.50
CA THR A 11 21.04 17.48 -26.64
C THR A 11 21.35 18.01 -25.24
N CYS A 12 22.62 18.24 -24.95
CA CYS A 12 23.06 18.82 -23.69
C CYS A 12 24.19 19.85 -23.88
N GLU A 13 24.29 20.74 -22.94
CA GLU A 13 25.40 21.68 -22.76
C GLU A 13 26.04 21.42 -21.39
N LEU A 14 27.25 21.89 -21.20
CA LEU A 14 27.99 21.83 -19.95
C LEU A 14 28.44 23.24 -19.55
N VAL A 15 27.95 23.72 -18.41
CA VAL A 15 28.39 24.96 -17.79
C VAL A 15 29.28 24.60 -16.60
N ILE A 16 30.56 25.02 -16.65
CA ILE A 16 31.56 24.73 -15.60
C ILE A 16 31.89 26.01 -14.88
N VAL A 17 31.68 26.05 -13.59
CA VAL A 17 32.02 27.19 -12.73
C VAL A 17 33.29 26.90 -11.95
N ASP A 18 34.35 27.65 -12.19
CA ASP A 18 35.58 27.63 -11.44
C ASP A 18 35.51 28.64 -10.29
N ASP A 19 35.38 28.17 -9.08
CA ASP A 19 35.19 29.00 -7.89
C ASP A 19 36.53 29.47 -7.29
N GLY A 20 37.34 30.12 -8.11
CA GLY A 20 38.60 30.74 -7.70
C GLY A 20 39.75 29.75 -7.52
N SER A 21 39.86 28.75 -8.36
CA SER A 21 40.97 27.79 -8.33
C SER A 21 42.32 28.48 -8.63
N THR A 22 43.35 28.08 -7.91
CA THR A 22 44.71 28.61 -8.06
C THR A 22 45.66 27.65 -8.80
N ASP A 23 45.13 26.52 -9.27
CA ASP A 23 45.82 25.50 -10.03
C ASP A 23 45.56 25.62 -11.55
N GLY A 24 45.78 24.59 -12.30
CA GLY A 24 45.53 24.55 -13.75
C GLY A 24 44.07 24.40 -14.18
N THR A 25 43.09 24.44 -13.27
CA THR A 25 41.66 24.14 -13.54
C THR A 25 41.08 25.05 -14.62
N TRP A 26 41.27 26.35 -14.51
CA TRP A 26 40.76 27.28 -15.53
C TRP A 26 41.32 27.03 -16.92
N LYS A 27 42.65 26.75 -17.00
CA LYS A 27 43.31 26.43 -18.29
C LYS A 27 42.71 25.16 -18.91
N ALA A 28 42.36 24.16 -18.08
CA ALA A 28 41.70 22.94 -18.55
C ALA A 28 40.29 23.25 -19.08
N ILE A 29 39.52 24.10 -18.38
CA ILE A 29 38.18 24.55 -18.82
C ILE A 29 38.25 25.28 -20.16
N ALA A 30 39.21 26.23 -20.30
CA ALA A 30 39.43 26.95 -21.55
C ALA A 30 39.72 25.99 -22.72
N GLY A 31 40.58 24.99 -22.51
CA GLY A 31 40.85 23.97 -23.53
C GLY A 31 39.63 23.09 -23.86
N MET A 32 38.72 22.89 -22.91
CA MET A 32 37.44 22.20 -23.18
C MET A 32 36.52 23.10 -24.03
N GLN A 33 36.46 24.40 -23.78
CA GLN A 33 35.67 25.33 -24.56
C GLN A 33 36.17 25.42 -26.01
N GLU A 34 37.48 25.43 -26.22
CA GLU A 34 38.08 25.37 -27.58
C GLU A 34 37.70 24.08 -28.32
N ARG A 35 37.67 22.96 -27.61
CA ARG A 35 37.36 21.64 -28.21
C ARG A 35 35.88 21.43 -28.52
N TRP A 36 34.98 21.92 -27.66
CA TRP A 36 33.55 21.61 -27.71
C TRP A 36 32.68 22.80 -28.12
N GLY A 37 33.28 23.95 -28.33
CA GLY A 37 32.60 25.19 -28.75
C GLY A 37 31.50 25.63 -27.81
N GLU A 38 30.37 26.04 -28.37
CA GLU A 38 29.23 26.54 -27.59
C GLU A 38 28.58 25.52 -26.65
N ASN A 39 28.89 24.24 -26.79
CA ASN A 39 28.35 23.18 -25.91
C ASN A 39 29.05 23.16 -24.54
N VAL A 40 30.21 23.83 -24.39
CA VAL A 40 30.91 23.96 -23.11
C VAL A 40 31.17 25.43 -22.82
N ARG A 41 30.66 25.91 -21.69
CA ARG A 41 30.88 27.27 -21.20
C ARG A 41 31.56 27.26 -19.84
N GLY A 42 32.49 28.15 -19.63
CA GLY A 42 33.21 28.31 -18.37
C GLY A 42 32.89 29.65 -17.73
N ILE A 43 32.72 29.66 -16.42
CA ILE A 43 32.63 30.88 -15.59
C ILE A 43 33.78 30.82 -14.60
N GLN A 44 34.55 31.90 -14.46
CA GLN A 44 35.64 31.98 -13.49
C GLN A 44 35.33 33.04 -12.44
N HIS A 45 35.36 32.66 -11.17
CA HIS A 45 35.28 33.58 -10.06
C HIS A 45 36.68 34.06 -9.66
N PRO A 46 36.81 35.34 -9.26
CA PRO A 46 38.11 35.90 -8.86
C PRO A 46 38.63 35.35 -7.53
N ALA A 47 37.73 34.71 -6.74
CA ALA A 47 38.01 34.07 -5.46
C ALA A 47 36.93 33.06 -5.14
N ASN A 48 37.15 32.21 -4.12
CA ASN A 48 36.14 31.27 -3.69
C ASN A 48 34.90 31.97 -3.10
N LEU A 49 33.78 31.95 -3.82
CA LEU A 49 32.49 32.54 -3.46
C LEU A 49 31.52 31.51 -2.86
N GLY A 50 31.86 30.23 -2.94
CA GLY A 50 31.13 29.12 -2.40
C GLY A 50 30.10 28.48 -3.32
N ILE A 51 29.75 27.23 -3.02
CA ILE A 51 28.85 26.38 -3.83
C ILE A 51 27.52 27.07 -4.19
N PRO A 52 26.80 27.76 -3.26
CA PRO A 52 25.55 28.41 -3.62
C PRO A 52 25.67 29.45 -4.71
N ARG A 53 26.76 30.21 -4.68
CA ARG A 53 27.02 31.25 -5.71
C ARG A 53 27.36 30.61 -7.05
N SER A 54 28.21 29.60 -7.04
CA SER A 54 28.57 28.86 -8.25
C SER A 54 27.37 28.17 -8.90
N TRP A 55 26.43 27.67 -8.13
CA TRP A 55 25.21 27.10 -8.66
C TRP A 55 24.29 28.13 -9.29
N ASN A 56 24.13 29.30 -8.65
CA ASN A 56 23.33 30.38 -9.21
C ASN A 56 23.92 30.89 -10.53
N ASP A 57 25.23 31.19 -10.57
CA ASP A 57 25.86 31.68 -11.78
C ASP A 57 25.84 30.66 -12.92
N GLY A 58 25.98 29.37 -12.59
CA GLY A 58 25.82 28.27 -13.54
C GLY A 58 24.39 28.13 -14.08
N ASP A 59 23.36 28.29 -13.22
CA ASP A 59 21.96 28.27 -13.62
C ASP A 59 21.60 29.49 -14.51
N GLU A 60 22.03 30.70 -14.14
CA GLU A 60 21.82 31.92 -14.92
C GLU A 60 22.39 31.78 -16.32
N GLU A 61 23.58 31.17 -16.46
CA GLU A 61 24.25 30.98 -17.77
C GLU A 61 23.68 29.81 -18.56
N SER A 62 22.94 28.89 -17.94
CA SER A 62 22.38 27.72 -18.61
C SER A 62 21.27 28.09 -19.60
N ARG A 63 21.15 27.36 -20.73
CA ARG A 63 20.14 27.57 -21.79
C ARG A 63 19.17 26.39 -21.93
N GLY A 64 19.54 25.24 -21.37
CA GLY A 64 18.76 24.01 -21.47
C GLY A 64 17.37 24.13 -20.81
N ALA A 65 16.40 23.36 -21.28
CA ALA A 65 15.07 23.28 -20.66
C ALA A 65 15.11 22.62 -19.27
N PHE A 66 16.12 21.82 -18.99
CA PHE A 66 16.39 21.17 -17.71
C PHE A 66 17.80 21.52 -17.26
N VAL A 67 17.98 21.67 -15.96
CA VAL A 67 19.28 21.91 -15.31
C VAL A 67 19.60 20.78 -14.37
N CYS A 68 20.83 20.25 -14.48
CA CYS A 68 21.37 19.24 -13.58
C CYS A 68 22.57 19.81 -12.83
N LEU A 69 22.49 19.84 -11.50
CA LEU A 69 23.63 20.15 -10.64
C LEU A 69 24.46 18.89 -10.44
N ILE A 70 25.76 18.97 -10.69
CA ILE A 70 26.70 17.86 -10.53
C ILE A 70 28.05 18.38 -10.04
N ASP A 71 28.65 17.66 -9.09
CA ASP A 71 30.00 17.97 -8.59
C ASP A 71 31.06 17.52 -9.61
N ALA A 72 32.11 18.36 -9.83
CA ALA A 72 33.16 18.07 -10.81
C ALA A 72 34.15 16.97 -10.41
N ASP A 73 34.01 16.39 -9.22
CA ASP A 73 34.89 15.33 -8.71
C ASP A 73 34.63 13.94 -9.29
N LEU A 74 33.64 13.85 -10.20
CA LEU A 74 33.23 12.62 -10.89
C LEU A 74 32.80 11.48 -9.99
N GLN A 75 32.50 11.74 -8.71
CA GLN A 75 31.92 10.73 -7.82
C GLN A 75 30.54 10.26 -8.31
N ASN A 76 29.80 11.16 -8.97
CA ASN A 76 28.61 10.82 -9.74
C ASN A 76 29.01 10.72 -11.23
N PRO A 77 29.01 9.52 -11.84
CA PRO A 77 29.33 9.39 -13.26
C PRO A 77 28.41 10.22 -14.14
N PRO A 78 28.95 11.01 -15.09
CA PRO A 78 28.14 11.91 -15.92
C PRO A 78 27.02 11.22 -16.72
N GLU A 79 27.17 9.93 -17.01
CA GLU A 79 26.17 9.13 -17.71
C GLU A 79 24.85 9.04 -16.90
N GLN A 80 24.93 9.19 -15.60
CA GLN A 80 23.76 9.12 -14.72
C GLN A 80 22.86 10.36 -14.81
N VAL A 81 23.31 11.44 -15.39
CA VAL A 81 22.46 12.58 -15.75
C VAL A 81 21.31 12.13 -16.67
N VAL A 82 21.64 11.25 -17.64
CA VAL A 82 20.63 10.67 -18.54
C VAL A 82 19.62 9.82 -17.76
N THR A 83 20.07 9.10 -16.76
CA THR A 83 19.20 8.29 -15.89
C THR A 83 18.27 9.19 -15.07
N LEU A 84 18.77 10.27 -14.47
CA LEU A 84 17.94 11.25 -13.76
C LEU A 84 16.89 11.87 -14.69
N TYR A 85 17.32 12.27 -15.90
CA TYR A 85 16.45 12.90 -16.89
C TYR A 85 15.30 11.97 -17.30
N ARG A 86 15.59 10.71 -17.67
CA ARG A 86 14.56 9.73 -18.02
C ARG A 86 13.61 9.51 -16.87
N ARG A 87 14.13 9.33 -15.66
CA ARG A 87 13.31 9.12 -14.47
C ARG A 87 12.45 10.32 -14.09
N LEU A 88 12.94 11.54 -14.34
CA LEU A 88 12.14 12.73 -14.15
C LEU A 88 10.97 12.79 -15.13
N LEU A 89 11.20 12.46 -16.41
CA LEU A 89 10.14 12.42 -17.42
C LEU A 89 9.12 11.31 -17.17
N GLU A 90 9.59 10.13 -16.75
CA GLU A 90 8.74 8.99 -16.39
C GLU A 90 7.93 9.23 -15.11
N SER A 91 8.51 9.97 -14.17
CA SER A 91 7.84 10.36 -12.92
C SER A 91 7.11 11.68 -13.14
N ARG A 92 5.98 11.89 -12.47
CA ARG A 92 5.37 13.22 -12.41
C ARG A 92 5.96 14.10 -11.31
N ALA A 93 7.18 13.79 -10.86
CA ALA A 93 7.90 14.61 -9.91
C ALA A 93 8.45 15.86 -10.61
N ASP A 94 8.62 16.92 -9.85
CA ASP A 94 9.20 18.16 -10.35
C ASP A 94 10.73 18.07 -10.39
N ILE A 95 11.32 17.16 -9.59
CA ILE A 95 12.76 17.08 -9.37
C ILE A 95 13.19 15.62 -9.28
N ALA A 96 14.26 15.25 -10.00
CA ALA A 96 14.96 13.98 -9.80
C ALA A 96 16.22 14.21 -8.96
N GLN A 97 16.43 13.40 -7.93
CA GLN A 97 17.62 13.46 -7.07
C GLN A 97 18.32 12.10 -7.02
N GLY A 98 19.63 12.08 -7.21
CA GLY A 98 20.48 10.91 -7.04
C GLY A 98 21.03 10.84 -5.60
N PRO A 99 20.42 10.04 -4.68
CA PRO A 99 21.00 9.84 -3.37
C PRO A 99 22.31 9.03 -3.48
N ARG A 100 23.29 9.36 -2.64
CA ARG A 100 24.56 8.64 -2.59
C ARG A 100 24.32 7.24 -2.04
N SER A 101 24.68 6.20 -2.81
CA SER A 101 24.50 4.81 -2.38
C SER A 101 25.34 4.51 -1.13
N SER A 102 24.75 3.75 -0.18
CA SER A 102 25.41 3.38 1.09
C SER A 102 26.34 2.18 0.98
N ILE A 103 26.51 1.60 -0.22
CA ILE A 103 27.11 0.25 -0.42
C ILE A 103 28.64 0.27 -0.33
N GLU A 104 29.30 1.42 -0.57
CA GLU A 104 30.77 1.54 -0.60
C GLU A 104 31.35 2.56 0.40
N ARG A 105 30.58 2.91 1.44
CA ARG A 105 31.09 3.84 2.47
C ARG A 105 31.77 3.08 3.60
N ASP A 106 33.01 3.43 3.86
CA ASP A 106 33.71 3.05 5.10
C ASP A 106 32.88 3.41 6.33
N ARG A 107 32.83 2.51 7.30
CA ARG A 107 32.16 2.69 8.59
C ARG A 107 32.94 3.68 9.47
N ASP A 108 32.91 4.97 9.12
CA ASP A 108 33.59 6.04 9.82
C ASP A 108 32.59 6.87 10.66
N SER A 109 33.08 7.56 11.67
CA SER A 109 32.33 8.49 12.55
C SER A 109 31.50 9.52 11.75
N ARG A 110 31.91 9.85 10.53
CA ARG A 110 31.23 10.69 9.56
C ARG A 110 29.87 10.15 9.13
N LEU A 111 29.69 8.83 9.10
CA LEU A 111 28.42 8.18 8.77
C LEU A 111 27.38 8.43 9.86
N LEU A 112 27.80 8.36 11.14
CA LEU A 112 26.92 8.63 12.29
C LEU A 112 26.46 10.09 12.31
N PHE A 113 27.39 11.04 12.07
CA PHE A 113 27.05 12.45 12.00
C PHE A 113 26.13 12.77 10.81
N SER A 114 26.40 12.20 9.64
CA SER A 114 25.55 12.32 8.45
C SER A 114 24.14 11.79 8.69
N LYS A 115 23.99 10.65 9.38
CA LYS A 115 22.70 10.10 9.78
C LYS A 115 21.99 10.98 10.80
N GLY A 116 22.72 11.55 11.77
CA GLY A 116 22.19 12.47 12.77
C GLY A 116 21.62 13.74 12.16
N LEU A 117 22.36 14.35 11.24
CA LEU A 117 21.89 15.57 10.54
C LEU A 117 20.68 15.27 9.62
N ASN A 118 20.69 14.14 8.90
CA ASN A 118 19.51 13.71 8.14
C ASN A 118 18.30 13.48 9.04
N LEU A 119 18.49 12.85 10.20
CA LEU A 119 17.42 12.66 11.16
C LEU A 119 16.87 14.02 11.65
N MET A 120 17.75 14.97 11.94
CA MET A 120 17.37 16.31 12.40
C MET A 120 16.59 17.07 11.32
N LEU A 121 17.04 17.03 10.05
CA LEU A 121 16.33 17.61 8.91
C LEU A 121 14.96 16.95 8.72
N ASN A 122 14.91 15.62 8.78
CA ASN A 122 13.68 14.88 8.64
C ASN A 122 12.67 15.18 9.76
N VAL A 123 13.15 15.37 10.99
CA VAL A 123 12.30 15.74 12.14
C VAL A 123 11.79 17.18 12.01
N ALA A 124 12.68 18.12 11.65
CA ALA A 124 12.35 19.54 11.62
C ALA A 124 11.47 19.93 10.42
N PHE A 125 11.70 19.31 9.26
CA PHE A 125 11.03 19.67 8.01
C PHE A 125 10.10 18.56 7.47
N GLY A 126 10.08 17.38 8.09
CA GLY A 126 9.19 16.27 7.69
C GLY A 126 9.56 15.61 6.36
N ASP A 127 10.83 15.65 5.97
CA ASP A 127 11.25 15.30 4.61
C ASP A 127 11.25 13.79 4.30
N GLY A 128 11.64 12.93 5.23
CA GLY A 128 11.69 11.47 5.01
C GLY A 128 12.73 11.01 3.96
N ALA A 129 13.67 11.88 3.57
CA ALA A 129 14.68 11.59 2.56
C ALA A 129 15.71 10.56 3.02
N GLN A 130 16.20 9.74 2.08
CA GLN A 130 17.31 8.82 2.34
C GLN A 130 18.65 9.56 2.48
N ASP A 131 18.91 10.54 1.61
CA ASP A 131 20.07 11.44 1.66
C ASP A 131 19.67 12.86 1.24
N SER A 132 19.35 13.71 2.22
CA SER A 132 19.00 15.12 1.97
C SER A 132 20.17 15.97 1.48
N LYS A 133 21.38 15.43 1.50
CA LYS A 133 22.63 16.17 1.21
C LYS A 133 23.17 15.97 -0.20
N SER A 134 22.53 15.14 -1.02
CA SER A 134 22.99 14.96 -2.38
C SER A 134 22.70 16.20 -3.21
N GLY A 135 23.76 16.83 -3.72
CA GLY A 135 23.67 17.93 -4.66
C GLY A 135 23.46 17.48 -6.11
N PHE A 136 23.41 16.17 -6.35
CA PHE A 136 23.12 15.62 -7.67
C PHE A 136 21.61 15.65 -7.92
N VAL A 137 21.16 16.75 -8.53
CA VAL A 137 19.75 17.10 -8.67
C VAL A 137 19.47 17.60 -10.08
N LEU A 138 18.42 17.11 -10.71
CA LEU A 138 17.94 17.53 -12.02
C LEU A 138 16.49 18.00 -11.92
N ALA A 139 16.23 19.18 -12.50
CA ALA A 139 14.88 19.76 -12.54
C ALA A 139 14.68 20.58 -13.85
N PRO A 140 13.43 20.87 -14.24
CA PRO A 140 13.14 21.90 -15.23
C PRO A 140 13.79 23.23 -14.81
N ARG A 141 14.34 23.98 -15.75
CA ARG A 141 15.11 25.22 -15.48
C ARG A 141 14.38 26.19 -14.56
N ARG A 142 13.08 26.42 -14.79
CA ARG A 142 12.28 27.32 -13.92
C ARG A 142 12.18 26.82 -12.48
N VAL A 143 12.08 25.50 -12.31
CA VAL A 143 12.04 24.88 -10.98
C VAL A 143 13.39 25.03 -10.30
N MET A 144 14.48 24.81 -11.02
CA MET A 144 15.84 24.99 -10.49
C MET A 144 16.10 26.44 -10.08
N ALA A 145 15.83 27.40 -10.95
CA ALA A 145 15.97 28.83 -10.65
C ALA A 145 15.14 29.22 -9.39
N ASP A 146 13.89 28.74 -9.27
CA ASP A 146 13.09 29.05 -8.08
C ASP A 146 13.69 28.42 -6.81
N ILE A 147 14.23 27.20 -6.89
CA ILE A 147 14.86 26.55 -5.73
C ILE A 147 16.12 27.31 -5.29
N LEU A 148 16.91 27.79 -6.23
CA LEU A 148 18.15 28.53 -5.98
C LEU A 148 17.89 29.99 -5.52
N ASP A 149 16.69 30.54 -5.78
CA ASP A 149 16.27 31.85 -5.23
C ASP A 149 15.90 31.71 -3.74
N HIS A 150 16.87 32.01 -2.88
CA HIS A 150 16.72 32.01 -1.42
C HIS A 150 17.14 33.35 -0.80
N ARG A 151 16.45 33.75 0.28
CA ARG A 151 16.62 35.08 0.91
C ARG A 151 17.87 35.17 1.79
N ASN A 152 18.29 34.07 2.38
CA ASN A 152 19.41 34.06 3.30
C ASN A 152 20.68 33.56 2.61
N ARG A 153 21.85 34.05 3.04
CA ARG A 153 23.12 33.45 2.64
C ARG A 153 23.40 32.19 3.43
N TYR A 154 23.55 31.08 2.73
CA TYR A 154 23.90 29.76 3.29
C TYR A 154 25.34 29.42 2.98
N HIS A 155 26.05 28.81 3.94
CA HIS A 155 27.40 28.29 3.70
C HIS A 155 27.33 27.01 2.86
N HIS A 156 26.31 26.15 3.15
CA HIS A 156 26.14 24.86 2.49
C HIS A 156 24.67 24.64 2.10
N PHE A 157 24.17 25.42 1.13
CA PHE A 157 22.79 25.31 0.65
C PHE A 157 22.45 23.91 0.12
N GLN A 158 23.47 23.18 -0.39
CA GLN A 158 23.34 21.78 -0.81
C GLN A 158 22.61 20.91 0.24
N THR A 159 22.83 21.18 1.53
CA THR A 159 22.13 20.48 2.63
C THR A 159 20.64 20.80 2.68
N PHE A 160 20.23 21.96 2.19
CA PHE A 160 18.87 22.47 2.29
C PHE A 160 18.12 22.53 0.97
N ILE A 161 18.73 22.14 -0.15
CA ILE A 161 18.10 22.18 -1.48
C ILE A 161 16.76 21.45 -1.51
N ARG A 162 16.70 20.28 -0.88
CA ARG A 162 15.48 19.49 -0.79
C ARG A 162 14.44 20.14 0.14
N VAL A 163 14.89 20.71 1.24
CA VAL A 163 14.01 21.43 2.19
C VAL A 163 13.41 22.67 1.51
N ALA A 164 14.23 23.45 0.78
CA ALA A 164 13.79 24.61 0.03
C ALA A 164 12.76 24.25 -1.04
N ALA A 165 13.06 23.23 -1.85
CA ALA A 165 12.17 22.76 -2.89
C ALA A 165 10.80 22.29 -2.32
N ARG A 166 10.79 21.54 -1.23
CA ARG A 166 9.55 21.14 -0.57
C ARG A 166 8.77 22.29 0.04
N ALA A 167 9.47 23.25 0.65
CA ALA A 167 8.81 24.44 1.18
C ALA A 167 8.11 25.24 0.08
N LYS A 168 8.66 25.22 -1.13
CA LYS A 168 8.06 25.81 -2.34
C LYS A 168 7.02 24.89 -3.00
N GLY A 169 6.84 23.68 -2.47
CA GLY A 169 5.79 22.76 -2.88
C GLY A 169 6.18 21.78 -3.99
N TYR A 170 7.45 21.69 -4.38
CA TYR A 170 7.93 20.75 -5.38
C TYR A 170 8.02 19.32 -4.85
N THR A 171 7.84 18.37 -5.76
CA THR A 171 7.88 16.92 -5.49
C THR A 171 9.19 16.31 -5.99
N PHE A 172 9.64 15.23 -5.33
CA PHE A 172 10.89 14.54 -5.67
C PHE A 172 10.66 13.11 -6.10
N VAL A 173 11.44 12.66 -7.09
CA VAL A 173 11.74 11.27 -7.34
C VAL A 173 13.19 10.99 -6.94
N GLU A 174 13.43 10.01 -6.09
CA GLU A 174 14.78 9.53 -5.77
C GLU A 174 15.16 8.46 -6.78
N VAL A 175 16.33 8.65 -7.40
CA VAL A 175 16.88 7.76 -8.42
C VAL A 175 18.15 7.14 -7.88
N GLU A 176 18.21 5.82 -7.78
CA GLU A 176 19.42 5.15 -7.29
C GLU A 176 20.56 5.38 -8.27
N THR A 177 21.61 6.07 -7.82
CA THR A 177 22.78 6.42 -8.62
C THR A 177 24.04 5.77 -8.05
N LEU A 178 24.98 5.45 -8.92
CA LEU A 178 26.29 4.97 -8.51
C LEU A 178 27.09 6.15 -7.94
N PHE A 179 27.66 5.96 -6.77
CA PHE A 179 28.57 6.91 -6.17
C PHE A 179 29.95 6.26 -6.08
N GLN A 180 30.89 6.72 -6.89
CA GLN A 180 32.24 6.14 -7.01
C GLN A 180 33.22 6.79 -6.04
N PRO A 181 34.28 6.08 -5.62
CA PRO A 181 35.39 6.71 -4.91
C PRO A 181 36.06 7.77 -5.81
N ARG A 182 36.56 8.84 -5.21
CA ARG A 182 37.30 9.89 -5.93
C ARG A 182 38.48 9.29 -6.67
N ARG A 183 38.66 9.74 -7.91
CA ARG A 183 39.80 9.32 -8.74
C ARG A 183 41.07 10.07 -8.43
N THR A 184 40.98 11.35 -8.03
CA THR A 184 42.09 12.25 -7.73
C THR A 184 41.71 13.27 -6.65
N GLY A 185 42.69 13.80 -5.92
CA GLY A 185 42.52 14.86 -4.90
C GLY A 185 42.09 14.39 -3.52
N GLU A 186 42.30 15.23 -2.51
CA GLU A 186 41.86 15.00 -1.13
C GLU A 186 40.41 15.46 -0.92
N SER A 187 39.68 14.75 -0.08
CA SER A 187 38.32 15.14 0.29
C SER A 187 38.31 16.49 1.00
N PHE A 188 37.52 17.43 0.53
CA PHE A 188 37.24 18.68 1.25
C PHE A 188 36.74 18.45 2.70
N LEU A 189 36.25 17.26 2.96
CA LEU A 189 35.79 16.79 4.26
C LEU A 189 36.85 16.02 5.06
N ALA A 190 38.16 16.06 4.66
CA ALA A 190 39.22 15.35 5.37
C ALA A 190 39.67 16.12 6.65
N GLY A 191 39.92 15.41 7.72
CA GLY A 191 40.50 15.94 8.96
C GLY A 191 39.57 16.90 9.74
N SER A 192 40.18 17.92 10.37
CA SER A 192 39.47 18.93 11.20
C SER A 192 38.42 19.76 10.44
N ARG A 193 38.53 19.88 9.13
CA ARG A 193 37.60 20.61 8.27
C ARG A 193 36.19 20.00 8.28
N ALA A 194 36.06 18.69 8.51
CA ALA A 194 34.75 18.03 8.60
C ALA A 194 33.88 18.60 9.74
N TRP A 195 34.51 18.92 10.87
CA TRP A 195 33.85 19.53 12.03
C TRP A 195 33.42 20.96 11.75
N THR A 196 34.27 21.74 11.06
CA THR A 196 33.94 23.11 10.66
C THR A 196 32.72 23.16 9.73
N ILE A 197 32.70 22.32 8.69
CA ILE A 197 31.59 22.22 7.74
C ILE A 197 30.30 21.78 8.42
N SER A 198 30.41 20.81 9.32
CA SER A 198 29.27 20.35 10.11
C SER A 198 28.72 21.43 11.04
N GLY A 199 29.62 22.22 11.65
CA GLY A 199 29.26 23.39 12.47
C GLY A 199 28.58 24.48 11.63
N GLN A 200 29.06 24.74 10.42
CA GLN A 200 28.47 25.71 9.50
C GLN A 200 27.07 25.27 9.03
N ALA A 201 26.87 23.99 8.71
CA ALA A 201 25.56 23.45 8.36
C ALA A 201 24.56 23.54 9.54
N LEU A 202 25.04 23.32 10.79
CA LEU A 202 24.25 23.54 11.98
C LEU A 202 23.95 25.03 12.23
N ALA A 203 24.88 25.94 11.92
CA ALA A 203 24.66 27.38 12.00
C ALA A 203 23.66 27.90 10.96
N ASP A 204 23.55 27.25 9.81
CA ASP A 204 22.56 27.55 8.78
C ASP A 204 21.16 27.02 9.11
N PHE A 205 21.05 26.04 10.01
CA PHE A 205 19.79 25.39 10.35
C PHE A 205 18.69 26.34 10.90
N PRO A 206 18.98 27.29 11.83
CA PRO A 206 17.98 28.27 12.28
C PRO A 206 17.52 29.20 11.15
N ARG A 207 18.40 29.53 10.20
CA ARG A 207 18.05 30.33 9.01
C ARG A 207 17.10 29.57 8.09
N ALA A 208 17.41 28.30 7.83
CA ALA A 208 16.56 27.41 7.06
C ALA A 208 15.18 27.19 7.72
N LEU A 209 15.12 27.06 9.05
CA LEU A 209 13.86 26.98 9.78
C LEU A 209 13.00 28.25 9.64
N ARG A 210 13.61 29.44 9.69
CA ARG A 210 12.88 30.70 9.49
C ARG A 210 12.40 30.87 8.05
N GLU A 211 13.20 30.46 7.07
CA GLU A 211 12.89 30.64 5.67
C GLU A 211 11.93 29.57 5.13
N PHE A 212 12.19 28.31 5.45
CA PHE A 212 11.48 27.17 4.89
C PHE A 212 10.52 26.48 5.87
N GLY A 213 10.57 26.82 7.15
CA GLY A 213 9.74 26.19 8.20
C GLY A 213 8.33 26.76 8.36
N ARG A 214 8.07 27.96 7.82
CA ARG A 214 6.79 28.66 7.95
C ARG A 214 6.23 29.06 6.58
N GLY A 215 5.39 28.21 6.04
CA GLY A 215 4.54 28.55 4.89
C GLY A 215 5.15 28.18 3.54
N ARG A 216 4.31 27.59 2.70
CA ARG A 216 4.60 27.35 1.29
C ARG A 216 4.63 28.67 0.53
N ARG A 217 5.70 28.92 -0.21
CA ARG A 217 5.62 29.83 -1.36
C ARG A 217 4.95 29.07 -2.51
N GLU A 218 4.08 29.71 -3.25
CA GLU A 218 3.55 29.13 -4.47
C GLU A 218 4.69 29.01 -5.50
N PRO A 219 4.80 27.88 -6.21
CA PRO A 219 5.76 27.71 -7.30
C PRO A 219 5.50 28.73 -8.40
N ILE A 220 6.53 29.07 -9.15
CA ILE A 220 6.39 29.94 -10.35
C ILE A 220 5.43 29.27 -11.33
N ASP A 221 4.34 29.99 -11.65
CA ASP A 221 3.23 29.49 -12.45
C ASP A 221 3.65 29.14 -13.89
N GLY A 222 3.17 28.02 -14.42
CA GLY A 222 3.10 27.72 -15.85
C GLY A 222 3.87 26.54 -16.41
N THR A 223 4.55 25.68 -15.60
CA THR A 223 5.25 24.47 -16.09
C THR A 223 4.93 23.18 -15.35
N VAL A 224 4.21 23.24 -14.27
CA VAL A 224 3.70 22.08 -13.58
C VAL A 224 2.34 21.76 -14.18
N ALA A 225 2.15 20.51 -14.67
CA ALA A 225 0.82 20.06 -15.07
C ALA A 225 -0.21 20.44 -13.98
N PRO A 226 -1.43 20.87 -14.35
CA PRO A 226 -2.37 21.42 -13.39
C PRO A 226 -2.50 20.48 -12.20
N ARG A 227 -1.99 20.92 -11.07
CA ARG A 227 -2.20 20.24 -9.80
C ARG A 227 -3.71 20.15 -9.60
N SER A 228 -4.21 19.01 -9.31
CA SER A 228 -5.39 18.94 -8.45
C SER A 228 -5.15 20.00 -7.35
N LYS A 229 -6.07 20.97 -7.23
CA LYS A 229 -6.00 22.11 -6.29
C LYS A 229 -5.22 21.72 -5.04
N PRO A 230 -4.24 22.54 -4.56
CA PRO A 230 -3.47 22.18 -3.38
C PRO A 230 -4.47 21.79 -2.31
N VAL A 231 -4.40 20.53 -1.92
CA VAL A 231 -5.27 20.00 -0.88
C VAL A 231 -5.05 20.92 0.30
N ARG A 232 -6.06 21.73 0.68
CA ARG A 232 -6.01 22.63 1.84
C ARG A 232 -5.26 21.89 2.94
N LYS A 233 -4.37 22.58 3.68
CA LYS A 233 -3.79 22.00 4.90
C LYS A 233 -4.92 21.34 5.63
N ALA A 234 -5.02 20.00 5.51
CA ALA A 234 -6.08 19.29 6.21
C ALA A 234 -5.88 19.62 7.67
N ASP A 235 -6.91 20.16 8.28
CA ASP A 235 -6.92 20.25 9.73
C ASP A 235 -6.64 18.85 10.25
N HIS A 236 -5.71 18.73 11.17
CA HIS A 236 -5.36 17.42 11.71
C HIS A 236 -6.64 16.76 12.27
N PRO A 237 -6.96 15.50 11.95
CA PRO A 237 -8.23 14.87 12.33
C PRO A 237 -8.40 14.77 13.84
N TYR A 238 -7.32 14.98 14.60
CA TYR A 238 -7.31 14.92 16.06
C TYR A 238 -6.77 16.21 16.69
N ASN A 239 -7.27 16.51 17.89
CA ASN A 239 -6.85 17.62 18.74
C ASN A 239 -6.31 17.11 20.07
N GLY A 240 -5.65 17.98 20.85
CA GLY A 240 -5.19 17.70 22.21
C GLY A 240 -4.30 16.46 22.31
N TRP A 241 -4.54 15.63 23.33
CA TRP A 241 -3.73 14.44 23.63
C TRP A 241 -3.74 13.39 22.51
N ARG A 242 -4.87 13.22 21.78
CA ARG A 242 -4.96 12.29 20.66
C ARG A 242 -4.00 12.66 19.53
N ARG A 243 -3.88 13.96 19.25
CA ARG A 243 -2.92 14.45 18.27
C ARG A 243 -1.49 14.16 18.71
N ALA A 244 -1.16 14.45 19.96
CA ALA A 244 0.17 14.16 20.50
C ALA A 244 0.50 12.67 20.46
N TRP A 245 -0.46 11.81 20.81
CA TRP A 245 -0.33 10.36 20.78
C TRP A 245 -0.16 9.81 19.35
N PHE A 246 -0.94 10.32 18.42
CA PHE A 246 -0.83 10.00 16.99
C PHE A 246 0.54 10.39 16.42
N GLU A 247 1.01 11.59 16.71
CA GLU A 247 2.32 12.06 16.26
C GLU A 247 3.46 11.24 16.89
N ALA A 248 3.36 10.90 18.18
CA ALA A 248 4.33 10.04 18.86
C ALA A 248 4.40 8.65 18.24
N TYR A 249 3.26 8.05 17.90
CA TYR A 249 3.20 6.76 17.22
C TYR A 249 3.96 6.79 15.88
N PHE A 250 3.65 7.75 15.00
CA PHE A 250 4.33 7.85 13.72
C PHE A 250 5.80 8.29 13.84
N ALA A 251 6.15 9.04 14.88
CA ALA A 251 7.56 9.39 15.15
C ALA A 251 8.39 8.15 15.54
N THR A 252 7.81 7.25 16.33
CA THR A 252 8.49 6.03 16.82
C THR A 252 8.32 4.83 15.87
N MET A 253 7.44 4.91 14.88
CA MET A 253 7.10 3.82 13.95
C MET A 253 8.31 3.11 13.33
N PRO A 254 9.41 3.78 12.93
CA PRO A 254 10.58 3.08 12.40
C PRO A 254 11.25 2.10 13.37
N ALA A 255 11.01 2.23 14.67
CA ALA A 255 11.58 1.34 15.68
C ALA A 255 10.77 0.04 15.84
N HIS A 256 9.44 0.12 15.73
CA HIS A 256 8.55 -1.04 15.93
C HIS A 256 7.91 -1.58 14.64
N LYS A 257 7.71 -0.74 13.64
CA LYS A 257 7.20 -1.14 12.31
C LYS A 257 8.26 -0.85 11.25
N TRP A 258 9.33 -1.65 11.20
CA TRP A 258 10.44 -1.43 10.27
C TRP A 258 10.05 -1.47 8.78
N LEU A 259 8.93 -2.15 8.44
CA LEU A 259 8.38 -2.22 7.09
C LEU A 259 7.57 -0.97 6.72
N ILE A 260 6.90 -0.36 7.71
CA ILE A 260 6.03 0.79 7.54
C ILE A 260 6.71 1.99 8.17
N ARG A 261 6.93 3.05 7.40
CA ARG A 261 7.66 4.24 7.84
C ARG A 261 6.72 5.43 8.07
N ARG A 262 7.28 6.54 8.45
CA ARG A 262 6.57 7.81 8.71
C ARG A 262 5.72 8.32 7.55
N ARG A 263 5.99 7.88 6.32
CA ARG A 263 5.22 8.24 5.13
C ARG A 263 3.76 7.77 5.23
N ALA A 264 3.49 6.69 5.94
CA ALA A 264 2.13 6.23 6.22
C ALA A 264 1.27 7.32 6.87
N ARG A 265 1.87 8.23 7.69
CA ARG A 265 1.18 9.39 8.27
C ARG A 265 0.67 10.35 7.19
N SER A 266 1.53 10.75 6.25
CA SER A 266 1.12 11.68 5.18
C SER A 266 0.08 11.04 4.26
N ILE A 267 0.24 9.76 3.96
CA ILE A 267 -0.73 8.99 3.18
C ILE A 267 -2.08 8.96 3.90
N TYR A 268 -2.11 8.65 5.19
CA TYR A 268 -3.35 8.66 5.97
C TYR A 268 -4.07 10.01 5.93
N LEU A 269 -3.34 11.12 6.12
CA LEU A 269 -3.93 12.46 6.06
C LEU A 269 -4.46 12.82 4.66
N GLU A 270 -3.80 12.34 3.61
CA GLU A 270 -4.26 12.48 2.23
C GLU A 270 -5.54 11.65 1.99
N LEU A 271 -5.57 10.41 2.45
CA LEU A 271 -6.73 9.53 2.32
C LEU A 271 -7.98 10.09 3.03
N LYS A 272 -7.81 10.80 4.17
CA LYS A 272 -8.91 11.49 4.86
C LYS A 272 -9.52 12.62 4.04
N GLN A 273 -8.82 13.15 3.06
CA GLN A 273 -9.34 14.17 2.15
C GLN A 273 -10.00 13.52 0.93
N ILE A 274 -9.33 12.48 0.38
CA ILE A 274 -9.82 11.76 -0.80
C ILE A 274 -11.20 11.16 -0.53
N GLU A 275 -11.45 10.59 0.64
CA GLU A 275 -12.74 9.94 0.94
C GLU A 275 -13.96 10.86 0.83
N ARG A 276 -13.77 12.18 0.84
CA ARG A 276 -14.80 13.20 0.75
C ARG A 276 -14.86 13.92 -0.62
N LEU A 277 -14.01 13.51 -1.55
CA LEU A 277 -14.07 14.01 -2.91
C LEU A 277 -15.30 13.47 -3.64
N PRO A 278 -15.83 14.20 -4.62
CA PRO A 278 -16.82 13.68 -5.55
C PRO A 278 -16.30 12.41 -6.26
N GLU A 279 -17.21 11.52 -6.61
CA GLU A 279 -16.88 10.28 -7.33
C GLU A 279 -16.05 10.55 -8.60
N SER A 280 -16.40 11.59 -9.37
CA SER A 280 -15.66 11.95 -10.58
C SER A 280 -14.19 12.26 -10.33
N GLU A 281 -13.86 12.97 -9.25
CA GLU A 281 -12.47 13.28 -8.88
C GLU A 281 -11.70 12.03 -8.42
N ILE A 282 -12.38 11.11 -7.74
CA ILE A 282 -11.82 9.82 -7.34
C ILE A 282 -11.55 8.94 -8.56
N ARG A 283 -12.49 8.89 -9.53
CA ARG A 283 -12.30 8.17 -10.81
C ARG A 283 -11.13 8.77 -11.62
N ASP A 284 -10.99 10.09 -11.64
CA ASP A 284 -9.83 10.74 -12.25
C ASP A 284 -8.51 10.37 -11.56
N LEU A 285 -8.52 10.24 -10.24
CA LEU A 285 -7.35 9.75 -9.49
C LEU A 285 -7.03 8.30 -9.85
N GLN A 286 -8.03 7.41 -9.89
CA GLN A 286 -7.86 6.02 -10.32
C GLN A 286 -7.30 5.94 -11.74
N TRP A 287 -7.86 6.74 -12.66
CA TRP A 287 -7.40 6.77 -14.04
C TRP A 287 -5.93 7.14 -14.15
N ARG A 288 -5.51 8.21 -13.51
CA ARG A 288 -4.10 8.62 -13.49
C ARG A 288 -3.17 7.55 -12.91
N LYS A 289 -3.62 6.84 -11.87
CA LYS A 289 -2.83 5.73 -11.28
C LYS A 289 -2.78 4.53 -12.21
N LEU A 290 -3.90 4.15 -12.83
CA LEU A 290 -3.98 3.04 -13.77
C LEU A 290 -3.05 3.27 -14.97
N GLN A 291 -3.11 4.45 -15.59
CA GLN A 291 -2.21 4.79 -16.71
C GLN A 291 -0.74 4.60 -16.33
N ARG A 292 -0.34 5.10 -15.15
CA ARG A 292 1.03 4.97 -14.67
C ARG A 292 1.42 3.52 -14.42
N LEU A 293 0.51 2.74 -13.84
CA LEU A 293 0.75 1.32 -13.56
C LEU A 293 0.91 0.53 -14.86
N VAL A 294 -0.01 0.71 -15.82
CA VAL A 294 0.02 0.00 -17.11
C VAL A 294 1.26 0.39 -17.93
N GLN A 295 1.60 1.68 -17.97
CA GLN A 295 2.82 2.15 -18.62
C GLN A 295 4.07 1.55 -17.97
N HIS A 296 4.13 1.54 -16.63
CA HIS A 296 5.23 0.90 -15.91
C HIS A 296 5.31 -0.59 -16.20
N ALA A 297 4.19 -1.30 -16.13
CA ALA A 297 4.14 -2.73 -16.39
C ALA A 297 4.60 -3.07 -17.80
N ARG A 298 4.15 -2.32 -18.80
CA ARG A 298 4.54 -2.48 -20.22
C ARG A 298 6.04 -2.31 -20.44
N VAL A 299 6.68 -1.41 -19.73
CA VAL A 299 8.12 -1.12 -19.89
C VAL A 299 9.00 -2.02 -19.02
N HIS A 300 8.59 -2.25 -17.77
CA HIS A 300 9.46 -2.77 -16.73
C HIS A 300 9.12 -4.18 -16.23
N VAL A 301 8.03 -4.79 -16.72
CA VAL A 301 7.63 -6.15 -16.30
C VAL A 301 7.57 -7.06 -17.53
N PRO A 302 8.48 -8.04 -17.66
CA PRO A 302 8.57 -8.87 -18.84
C PRO A 302 7.25 -9.53 -19.25
N TYR A 303 6.49 -10.08 -18.30
CA TYR A 303 5.17 -10.65 -18.53
C TYR A 303 4.23 -9.66 -19.24
N TYR A 304 4.14 -8.43 -18.72
CA TYR A 304 3.22 -7.43 -19.31
C TYR A 304 3.74 -6.83 -20.61
N ARG A 305 5.03 -6.89 -20.88
CA ARG A 305 5.60 -6.51 -22.16
C ARG A 305 5.06 -7.41 -23.27
N GLU A 306 4.95 -8.70 -23.00
CA GLU A 306 4.34 -9.71 -23.89
C GLU A 306 2.80 -9.61 -23.88
N ALA A 307 2.18 -9.64 -22.70
CA ALA A 307 0.73 -9.71 -22.54
C ALA A 307 -0.02 -8.45 -23.03
N LEU A 308 0.66 -7.30 -23.13
CA LEU A 308 0.12 -6.03 -23.60
C LEU A 308 0.60 -5.66 -25.01
N GLU A 309 1.26 -6.58 -25.72
CA GLU A 309 1.67 -6.37 -27.10
C GLU A 309 0.42 -6.24 -27.99
N GLY A 310 0.41 -5.23 -28.86
CA GLY A 310 -0.73 -4.97 -29.76
C GLY A 310 -1.97 -4.36 -29.08
N ILE A 311 -1.95 -4.12 -27.78
CA ILE A 311 -3.04 -3.40 -27.10
C ILE A 311 -2.74 -1.92 -27.18
N ASP A 312 -3.68 -1.15 -27.72
CA ASP A 312 -3.61 0.31 -27.80
C ASP A 312 -3.55 0.99 -26.43
N GLU A 313 -3.27 2.29 -26.41
CA GLU A 313 -3.35 3.09 -25.18
C GLU A 313 -4.79 3.09 -24.63
N LEU A 314 -4.90 2.94 -23.32
CA LEU A 314 -6.20 2.96 -22.65
C LEU A 314 -6.82 4.34 -22.74
N HIS A 315 -8.10 4.39 -23.05
CA HIS A 315 -8.91 5.59 -23.07
C HIS A 315 -9.95 5.56 -21.93
N GLY A 316 -9.55 6.05 -20.75
CA GLY A 316 -10.40 6.05 -19.55
C GLY A 316 -10.37 4.73 -18.77
N LEU A 317 -11.05 4.73 -17.62
CA LEU A 317 -11.08 3.55 -16.74
C LEU A 317 -11.78 2.35 -17.38
N ASP A 318 -12.77 2.59 -18.23
CA ASP A 318 -13.53 1.52 -18.87
C ASP A 318 -12.69 0.77 -19.91
N GLY A 319 -11.63 1.41 -20.43
CA GLY A 319 -10.64 0.75 -21.31
C GLY A 319 -9.89 -0.40 -20.63
N ILE A 320 -9.95 -0.55 -19.31
CA ILE A 320 -9.31 -1.66 -18.62
C ILE A 320 -9.81 -3.03 -19.10
N GLU A 321 -11.03 -3.11 -19.60
CA GLU A 321 -11.63 -4.35 -20.11
C GLU A 321 -10.85 -4.96 -21.28
N THR A 322 -10.07 -4.15 -22.00
CA THR A 322 -9.20 -4.61 -23.10
C THR A 322 -7.95 -5.35 -22.59
N LEU A 323 -7.59 -5.16 -21.32
CA LEU A 323 -6.42 -5.81 -20.74
C LEU A 323 -6.73 -7.27 -20.35
N PRO A 324 -5.76 -8.18 -20.50
CA PRO A 324 -5.96 -9.58 -20.14
C PRO A 324 -6.20 -9.76 -18.65
N LEU A 325 -6.98 -10.78 -18.31
CA LEU A 325 -7.16 -11.22 -16.93
C LEU A 325 -5.92 -11.98 -16.46
N LEU A 326 -5.51 -11.72 -15.23
CA LEU A 326 -4.40 -12.41 -14.57
C LEU A 326 -4.95 -13.39 -13.53
N ASP A 327 -4.71 -14.68 -13.71
CA ASP A 327 -5.13 -15.70 -12.75
C ASP A 327 -4.02 -16.12 -11.78
N LYS A 328 -4.42 -16.87 -10.74
CA LYS A 328 -3.49 -17.36 -9.69
C LYS A 328 -2.43 -18.29 -10.23
N GLN A 329 -2.78 -19.10 -11.23
CA GLN A 329 -1.86 -20.08 -11.80
C GLN A 329 -0.75 -19.38 -12.59
N THR A 330 -1.13 -18.42 -13.41
CA THR A 330 -0.17 -17.57 -14.14
C THR A 330 0.79 -16.86 -13.18
N VAL A 331 0.28 -16.32 -12.06
CA VAL A 331 1.16 -15.70 -11.06
C VAL A 331 2.11 -16.73 -10.44
N ARG A 332 1.66 -17.94 -10.13
CA ARG A 332 2.53 -18.99 -9.58
C ARG A 332 3.65 -19.37 -10.54
N ASP A 333 3.30 -19.58 -11.80
CA ASP A 333 4.23 -20.06 -12.82
C ASP A 333 5.23 -18.97 -13.24
N ARG A 334 4.78 -17.73 -13.30
CA ARG A 334 5.54 -16.61 -13.86
C ARG A 334 6.18 -15.69 -12.80
N LEU A 335 5.81 -15.80 -11.51
CA LEU A 335 6.22 -14.85 -10.47
C LEU A 335 7.73 -14.57 -10.46
N TYR A 336 8.55 -15.62 -10.44
CA TYR A 336 9.99 -15.49 -10.26
C TYR A 336 10.75 -15.22 -11.57
N PHE A 337 10.11 -15.37 -12.71
CA PHE A 337 10.73 -15.21 -14.02
C PHE A 337 10.37 -13.88 -14.66
N ASP A 338 9.08 -13.55 -14.67
CA ASP A 338 8.54 -12.53 -15.57
C ASP A 338 7.71 -11.45 -14.87
N LEU A 339 7.15 -11.71 -13.66
CA LEU A 339 6.24 -10.76 -13.00
C LEU A 339 6.93 -9.73 -12.12
N PHE A 340 8.24 -9.87 -11.86
CA PHE A 340 8.99 -8.85 -11.16
C PHE A 340 9.34 -7.69 -12.09
N SER A 341 9.10 -6.48 -11.58
CA SER A 341 9.60 -5.27 -12.22
C SER A 341 11.14 -5.20 -12.14
N ASP A 342 11.81 -4.90 -13.24
CA ASP A 342 13.25 -4.70 -13.32
C ASP A 342 13.74 -3.46 -12.54
N THR A 343 12.82 -2.58 -12.14
CA THR A 343 13.12 -1.40 -11.31
C THR A 343 13.21 -1.71 -9.82
N HIS A 344 12.85 -2.92 -9.38
CA HIS A 344 12.83 -3.32 -7.98
C HIS A 344 13.78 -4.49 -7.72
N ARG A 345 14.49 -4.44 -6.60
CA ARG A 345 15.32 -5.55 -6.15
C ARG A 345 14.53 -6.43 -5.18
N LYS A 346 14.62 -7.75 -5.33
CA LYS A 346 13.91 -8.72 -4.47
C LYS A 346 14.14 -8.49 -2.97
N ARG A 347 15.33 -8.01 -2.57
CA ARG A 347 15.66 -7.69 -1.17
C ARG A 347 14.88 -6.50 -0.59
N ASP A 348 14.37 -5.61 -1.45
CA ASP A 348 13.63 -4.40 -1.08
C ASP A 348 12.11 -4.62 -1.05
N MET A 349 11.69 -5.84 -1.43
CA MET A 349 10.30 -6.26 -1.49
C MET A 349 9.96 -7.19 -0.33
N HIS A 350 8.70 -7.20 0.05
CA HIS A 350 8.17 -8.02 1.15
C HIS A 350 7.35 -9.15 0.59
N LYS A 351 7.75 -10.37 0.95
CA LYS A 351 7.02 -11.59 0.62
C LYS A 351 5.68 -11.61 1.34
N ILE A 352 4.62 -11.78 0.58
CA ILE A 352 3.27 -12.01 1.04
C ILE A 352 2.91 -13.44 0.66
N ALA A 353 2.59 -14.27 1.66
CA ALA A 353 2.20 -15.64 1.42
C ALA A 353 0.82 -15.90 2.03
N THR A 354 -0.03 -16.60 1.28
CA THR A 354 -1.27 -17.17 1.80
C THR A 354 -1.03 -18.62 2.19
N SER A 355 -1.81 -19.11 3.14
CA SER A 355 -1.74 -20.51 3.57
C SER A 355 -2.30 -21.51 2.55
N GLY A 356 -2.88 -21.02 1.44
CA GLY A 356 -3.47 -21.84 0.38
C GLY A 356 -4.64 -22.71 0.86
N SER A 357 -5.87 -22.41 0.50
CA SER A 357 -7.02 -23.30 0.79
C SER A 357 -6.92 -24.64 0.07
N THR A 358 -6.07 -24.73 -0.95
CA THR A 358 -5.80 -25.93 -1.77
C THR A 358 -4.53 -26.67 -1.37
N GLY A 359 -3.86 -26.27 -0.26
CA GLY A 359 -2.62 -26.89 0.21
C GLY A 359 -1.33 -26.27 -0.33
N GLU A 360 -1.36 -25.56 -1.46
CA GLU A 360 -0.20 -24.84 -1.98
C GLU A 360 -0.25 -23.35 -1.61
N PRO A 361 0.78 -22.80 -0.98
CA PRO A 361 0.83 -21.38 -0.65
C PRO A 361 0.88 -20.52 -1.92
N PHE A 362 -0.01 -19.53 -2.02
CA PHE A 362 0.14 -18.49 -3.01
C PHE A 362 1.11 -17.44 -2.47
N VAL A 363 2.11 -17.07 -3.29
CA VAL A 363 3.14 -16.09 -2.94
C VAL A 363 3.08 -14.93 -3.92
N THR A 364 3.15 -13.72 -3.38
CA THR A 364 3.38 -12.48 -4.13
C THR A 364 4.32 -11.58 -3.35
N TYR A 365 4.65 -10.43 -3.89
CA TYR A 365 5.51 -9.45 -3.24
C TYR A 365 4.90 -8.06 -3.32
N ALA A 366 5.15 -7.28 -2.29
CA ALA A 366 4.79 -5.89 -2.22
C ALA A 366 6.03 -5.02 -1.95
N ASP A 367 6.07 -3.84 -2.54
CA ASP A 367 7.03 -2.84 -2.14
C ASP A 367 6.60 -2.14 -0.83
N ARG A 368 7.50 -1.35 -0.29
CA ARG A 368 7.23 -0.63 0.96
C ARG A 368 6.11 0.40 0.81
N TYR A 369 6.01 1.06 -0.32
CA TYR A 369 4.98 2.08 -0.55
C TYR A 369 3.59 1.47 -0.47
N GLN A 370 3.39 0.33 -1.12
CA GLN A 370 2.12 -0.38 -1.06
C GLN A 370 1.76 -0.77 0.38
N LEU A 371 2.73 -1.24 1.19
CA LEU A 371 2.49 -1.58 2.59
C LEU A 371 2.10 -0.36 3.43
N GLU A 372 2.71 0.80 3.16
CA GLU A 372 2.37 2.07 3.82
C GLU A 372 0.96 2.53 3.45
N VAL A 373 0.56 2.39 2.19
CA VAL A 373 -0.81 2.67 1.72
C VAL A 373 -1.81 1.74 2.39
N ARG A 374 -1.58 0.43 2.39
CA ARG A 374 -2.46 -0.57 3.04
C ARG A 374 -2.67 -0.27 4.52
N PHE A 375 -1.60 0.10 5.21
CA PHE A 375 -1.68 0.47 6.63
C PHE A 375 -2.54 1.73 6.83
N ALA A 376 -2.27 2.78 6.07
CA ALA A 376 -3.00 4.05 6.15
C ALA A 376 -4.49 3.88 5.79
N THR A 377 -4.79 3.10 4.77
CA THR A 377 -6.15 2.74 4.35
C THR A 377 -6.90 2.01 5.45
N THR A 378 -6.29 1.00 6.06
CA THR A 378 -6.89 0.26 7.19
C THR A 378 -7.16 1.19 8.38
N LEU A 379 -6.20 2.06 8.72
CA LEU A 379 -6.37 2.99 9.83
C LEU A 379 -7.54 3.96 9.59
N ARG A 380 -7.67 4.50 8.36
CA ARG A 380 -8.79 5.36 7.99
C ARG A 380 -10.13 4.63 8.08
N ALA A 381 -10.19 3.41 7.55
CA ALA A 381 -11.44 2.63 7.51
C ALA A 381 -11.91 2.20 8.91
N MET A 382 -11.00 1.91 9.83
CA MET A 382 -11.36 1.65 11.24
C MET A 382 -12.13 2.82 11.87
N GLU A 383 -11.84 4.06 11.47
CA GLU A 383 -12.56 5.23 11.99
C GLU A 383 -14.03 5.32 11.54
N TRP A 384 -14.40 4.61 10.49
CA TRP A 384 -15.81 4.56 10.03
C TRP A 384 -16.70 3.81 11.02
N THR A 385 -16.11 2.98 11.89
CA THR A 385 -16.83 2.31 12.99
C THR A 385 -17.11 3.21 14.19
N GLY A 386 -16.59 4.45 14.19
CA GLY A 386 -16.62 5.35 15.35
C GLY A 386 -15.36 5.27 16.21
N TRP A 387 -14.53 4.24 16.06
CA TRP A 387 -13.22 4.18 16.72
C TRP A 387 -12.31 5.32 16.26
N ARG A 388 -11.54 5.88 17.17
CA ARG A 388 -10.56 6.94 16.91
C ARG A 388 -9.18 6.50 17.36
N PHE A 389 -8.14 6.96 16.66
CA PHE A 389 -6.77 6.64 17.06
C PHE A 389 -6.52 6.96 18.55
N GLY A 390 -6.04 5.98 19.30
CA GLY A 390 -5.87 6.07 20.76
C GLY A 390 -7.05 5.56 21.58
N ASP A 391 -8.17 5.14 20.98
CA ASP A 391 -9.20 4.37 21.66
C ASP A 391 -8.76 2.91 21.84
N LYS A 392 -9.24 2.29 22.90
CA LYS A 392 -8.98 0.87 23.19
C LYS A 392 -9.66 -0.03 22.16
N GLN A 393 -8.97 -1.07 21.73
CA GLN A 393 -9.52 -2.12 20.86
C GLN A 393 -9.17 -3.49 21.41
N ALA A 394 -10.06 -4.46 21.23
CA ALA A 394 -9.79 -5.87 21.47
C ALA A 394 -9.82 -6.61 20.12
N ARG A 395 -8.82 -7.44 19.87
CA ARG A 395 -8.71 -8.20 18.62
C ARG A 395 -8.70 -9.68 18.89
N LEU A 396 -9.76 -10.38 18.42
CA LEU A 396 -9.86 -11.83 18.43
C LEU A 396 -9.13 -12.39 17.21
N TRP A 397 -7.86 -12.71 17.38
CA TRP A 397 -7.00 -13.09 16.26
C TRP A 397 -5.96 -14.15 16.67
N HIS A 398 -5.46 -14.94 15.70
CA HIS A 398 -4.30 -15.81 15.93
C HIS A 398 -3.04 -14.96 16.00
N GLN A 399 -2.34 -14.99 17.12
CA GLN A 399 -1.30 -13.98 17.31
C GLN A 399 0.13 -14.49 17.14
N THR A 400 0.54 -15.60 17.57
CA THR A 400 1.99 -15.84 17.79
C THR A 400 2.59 -17.03 17.05
N LEU A 401 1.80 -17.79 16.33
CA LEU A 401 2.27 -18.96 15.60
C LEU A 401 3.31 -18.56 14.53
N GLY A 402 4.57 -18.96 14.74
CA GLY A 402 5.67 -18.74 13.79
C GLY A 402 6.40 -17.41 13.91
N MET A 403 6.11 -16.58 14.92
CA MET A 403 6.82 -15.30 15.12
C MET A 403 8.12 -15.48 15.91
N SER A 404 9.18 -14.77 15.49
CA SER A 404 10.40 -14.65 16.29
C SER A 404 10.20 -13.78 17.53
N LYS A 405 11.03 -13.93 18.56
CA LYS A 405 10.99 -13.11 19.78
C LYS A 405 11.03 -11.60 19.48
N THR A 406 11.81 -11.20 18.49
CA THR A 406 11.90 -9.79 18.04
C THR A 406 10.61 -9.31 17.39
N GLN A 407 9.92 -10.15 16.64
CA GLN A 407 8.63 -9.83 16.06
C GLN A 407 7.56 -9.66 17.14
N VAL A 408 7.51 -10.58 18.11
CA VAL A 408 6.60 -10.49 19.26
C VAL A 408 6.81 -9.18 20.04
N MET A 409 8.07 -8.80 20.31
CA MET A 409 8.36 -7.55 21.01
C MET A 409 7.88 -6.32 20.22
N ARG A 410 8.10 -6.30 18.92
CA ARG A 410 7.62 -5.21 18.05
C ARG A 410 6.11 -5.12 18.02
N GLU A 411 5.41 -6.24 17.93
CA GLU A 411 3.94 -6.27 17.99
C GLU A 411 3.41 -5.79 19.34
N ARG A 412 4.10 -6.09 20.45
CA ARG A 412 3.74 -5.53 21.78
C ARG A 412 3.87 -4.01 21.82
N ILE A 413 4.95 -3.45 21.25
CA ILE A 413 5.12 -1.98 21.17
C ILE A 413 4.02 -1.36 20.30
N ASP A 414 3.71 -1.97 19.16
CA ASP A 414 2.63 -1.52 18.30
C ASP A 414 1.28 -1.58 19.02
N ALA A 415 0.99 -2.70 19.70
CA ALA A 415 -0.21 -2.90 20.49
C ALA A 415 -0.36 -1.85 21.61
N PHE A 416 0.75 -1.48 22.26
CA PHE A 416 0.74 -0.41 23.27
C PHE A 416 0.28 0.93 22.67
N PHE A 417 0.86 1.38 21.56
CA PHE A 417 0.46 2.62 20.90
C PHE A 417 -0.95 2.57 20.32
N MET A 418 -1.32 1.44 19.73
CA MET A 418 -2.66 1.21 19.19
C MET A 418 -3.70 0.92 20.28
N ARG A 419 -3.27 0.82 21.55
CA ARG A 419 -4.09 0.42 22.71
C ARG A 419 -4.90 -0.85 22.41
N ARG A 420 -4.19 -1.89 21.93
CA ARG A 420 -4.78 -3.13 21.44
C ARG A 420 -4.56 -4.28 22.40
N LEU A 421 -5.65 -4.89 22.84
CA LEU A 421 -5.65 -6.18 23.49
C LEU A 421 -5.75 -7.27 22.43
N PHE A 422 -4.95 -8.31 22.53
CA PHE A 422 -5.07 -9.50 21.69
C PHE A 422 -5.66 -10.65 22.48
N VAL A 423 -6.72 -11.25 21.92
CA VAL A 423 -7.38 -12.44 22.48
C VAL A 423 -7.16 -13.59 21.49
N PRO A 424 -6.60 -14.73 21.92
CA PRO A 424 -6.32 -15.87 21.04
C PRO A 424 -7.61 -16.50 20.50
N ALA A 425 -7.89 -16.33 19.22
CA ALA A 425 -9.15 -16.75 18.60
C ALA A 425 -9.26 -18.25 18.33
N PHE A 426 -8.17 -19.03 18.45
CA PHE A 426 -8.16 -20.48 18.14
C PHE A 426 -8.20 -21.38 19.36
N GLU A 427 -8.10 -20.82 20.55
CA GLU A 427 -8.16 -21.56 21.82
C GLU A 427 -9.52 -21.40 22.50
N ILE A 428 -10.57 -21.21 21.69
CA ILE A 428 -11.92 -20.96 22.20
C ILE A 428 -12.53 -22.27 22.70
N SER A 429 -12.67 -22.37 24.02
CA SER A 429 -13.43 -23.39 24.74
C SER A 429 -14.35 -22.70 25.76
N PRO A 430 -15.35 -23.35 26.32
CA PRO A 430 -16.18 -22.77 27.37
C PRO A 430 -15.36 -22.21 28.56
N GLN A 431 -14.27 -22.87 28.91
CA GLN A 431 -13.37 -22.47 30.01
C GLN A 431 -12.57 -21.23 29.65
N THR A 432 -12.00 -21.16 28.44
CA THR A 432 -11.21 -20.02 27.99
C THR A 432 -12.07 -18.80 27.67
N LEU A 433 -13.35 -18.99 27.33
CA LEU A 433 -14.29 -17.87 27.10
C LEU A 433 -14.55 -17.05 28.35
N ASP A 434 -14.65 -17.67 29.54
CA ASP A 434 -14.80 -16.94 30.81
C ASP A 434 -13.61 -16.01 31.07
N GLU A 435 -12.39 -16.51 30.85
CA GLU A 435 -11.15 -15.73 30.97
C GLU A 435 -11.10 -14.61 29.93
N PHE A 436 -11.42 -14.88 28.68
CA PHE A 436 -11.41 -13.89 27.61
C PHE A 436 -12.45 -12.79 27.81
N VAL A 437 -13.66 -13.14 28.26
CA VAL A 437 -14.70 -12.16 28.59
C VAL A 437 -14.26 -11.29 29.76
N ALA A 438 -13.64 -11.86 30.80
CA ALA A 438 -13.09 -11.09 31.91
C ALA A 438 -11.98 -10.14 31.45
N GLU A 439 -11.05 -10.61 30.62
CA GLU A 439 -9.96 -9.79 30.08
C GLU A 439 -10.48 -8.65 29.17
N ILE A 440 -11.46 -8.91 28.30
CA ILE A 440 -12.09 -7.90 27.44
C ILE A 440 -12.86 -6.88 28.31
N ARG A 441 -13.54 -7.33 29.35
CA ARG A 441 -14.27 -6.47 30.30
C ARG A 441 -13.34 -5.51 31.02
N ASP A 442 -12.25 -6.03 31.59
CA ASP A 442 -11.25 -5.22 32.28
C ASP A 442 -10.57 -4.23 31.33
N TRP A 443 -10.40 -4.63 30.07
CA TRP A 443 -9.86 -3.75 29.04
C TRP A 443 -10.85 -2.68 28.60
N ASP A 444 -12.15 -2.94 28.57
CA ASP A 444 -13.23 -2.05 28.12
C ASP A 444 -12.96 -1.41 26.75
N PRO A 445 -13.01 -2.19 25.67
CA PRO A 445 -12.68 -1.72 24.33
C PRO A 445 -13.80 -0.92 23.68
N VAL A 446 -13.44 0.11 22.89
CA VAL A 446 -14.37 0.84 22.01
C VAL A 446 -14.67 0.03 20.74
N LEU A 447 -13.69 -0.73 20.28
CA LEU A 447 -13.81 -1.59 19.07
C LEU A 447 -13.38 -3.01 19.41
N VAL A 448 -14.22 -3.97 19.04
CA VAL A 448 -13.86 -5.38 19.02
C VAL A 448 -13.73 -5.83 17.57
N ASP A 449 -12.57 -6.32 17.15
CA ASP A 449 -12.37 -6.85 15.80
C ASP A 449 -11.89 -8.30 15.80
N GLY A 450 -12.36 -9.09 14.83
CA GLY A 450 -12.02 -10.51 14.79
C GLY A 450 -12.54 -11.26 13.58
N TYR A 451 -12.34 -12.56 13.60
CA TYR A 451 -12.98 -13.46 12.65
C TYR A 451 -14.49 -13.54 12.92
N ALA A 452 -15.31 -13.59 11.85
CA ALA A 452 -16.76 -13.69 11.99
C ALA A 452 -17.18 -14.86 12.92
N GLU A 453 -16.53 -15.99 12.78
CA GLU A 453 -16.82 -17.20 13.58
C GLU A 453 -16.44 -17.00 15.05
N SER A 454 -15.25 -16.44 15.34
CA SER A 454 -14.82 -16.17 16.72
C SER A 454 -15.71 -15.14 17.41
N LEU A 455 -16.12 -14.11 16.69
CA LEU A 455 -17.07 -13.11 17.19
C LEU A 455 -18.45 -13.73 17.46
N ASN A 456 -18.91 -14.64 16.60
CA ASN A 456 -20.18 -15.35 16.79
C ASN A 456 -20.14 -16.27 18.01
N PHE A 457 -19.02 -16.99 18.23
CA PHE A 457 -18.85 -17.80 19.43
C PHE A 457 -18.92 -16.95 20.71
N LEU A 458 -18.21 -15.84 20.74
CA LEU A 458 -18.26 -14.90 21.85
C LEU A 458 -19.68 -14.38 22.09
N ALA A 459 -20.37 -13.98 21.02
CA ALA A 459 -21.74 -13.48 21.10
C ALA A 459 -22.75 -14.55 21.57
N ALA A 460 -22.62 -15.77 21.07
CA ALA A 460 -23.45 -16.89 21.51
C ALA A 460 -23.25 -17.19 23.00
N TYR A 461 -22.01 -17.20 23.47
CA TYR A 461 -21.69 -17.41 24.88
C TYR A 461 -22.30 -16.32 25.78
N LEU A 462 -22.31 -15.05 25.35
CA LEU A 462 -22.89 -13.93 26.12
C LEU A 462 -24.43 -13.97 26.18
N ARG A 463 -25.11 -14.58 25.17
CA ARG A 463 -26.57 -14.68 25.15
C ARG A 463 -27.16 -15.64 26.20
N ASP A 464 -26.38 -16.59 26.69
CA ASP A 464 -26.83 -17.57 27.68
C ASP A 464 -27.04 -17.01 29.10
N GLY A 465 -27.51 -15.77 29.19
CA GLY A 465 -27.81 -15.08 30.45
C GLY A 465 -26.58 -14.47 31.14
N ARG A 466 -25.44 -14.43 30.46
CA ARG A 466 -24.21 -13.80 30.93
C ARG A 466 -24.13 -12.35 30.42
N SER A 467 -24.08 -11.43 31.36
CA SER A 467 -23.81 -10.02 30.97
C SER A 467 -22.37 -9.88 30.48
N PRO A 468 -22.13 -9.26 29.32
CA PRO A 468 -20.78 -9.02 28.87
C PRO A 468 -19.97 -8.15 29.84
N GLY A 469 -20.65 -7.22 30.56
CA GLY A 469 -20.02 -6.25 31.45
C GLY A 469 -19.14 -5.24 30.75
N PHE A 470 -19.22 -5.15 29.41
CA PHE A 470 -18.62 -4.14 28.53
C PHE A 470 -19.56 -3.88 27.36
N SER A 471 -19.46 -2.70 26.73
CA SER A 471 -20.31 -2.28 25.62
C SER A 471 -19.44 -1.58 24.57
N PRO A 472 -18.92 -2.30 23.59
CA PRO A 472 -18.12 -1.71 22.53
C PRO A 472 -19.01 -0.82 21.65
N ALA A 473 -18.45 0.31 21.16
CA ALA A 473 -19.20 1.16 20.22
C ALA A 473 -19.40 0.48 18.85
N ALA A 474 -18.54 -0.49 18.52
CA ALA A 474 -18.63 -1.25 17.27
C ALA A 474 -17.91 -2.60 17.35
N VAL A 475 -18.34 -3.51 16.48
CA VAL A 475 -17.62 -4.74 16.15
C VAL A 475 -17.21 -4.70 14.68
N MET A 476 -16.00 -5.14 14.36
CA MET A 476 -15.53 -5.30 12.98
C MET A 476 -15.25 -6.79 12.68
N SER A 477 -16.01 -7.35 11.76
CA SER A 477 -15.78 -8.70 11.23
C SER A 477 -14.78 -8.66 10.09
N SER A 478 -13.97 -9.70 9.94
CA SER A 478 -12.99 -9.80 8.85
C SER A 478 -12.65 -11.24 8.49
N ALA A 479 -12.08 -11.41 7.31
CA ALA A 479 -11.41 -12.63 6.82
C ALA A 479 -12.32 -13.87 6.59
N GLN A 480 -13.58 -13.80 6.87
CA GLN A 480 -14.61 -14.81 6.57
C GLN A 480 -15.85 -14.09 6.05
N VAL A 481 -16.67 -14.79 5.30
CA VAL A 481 -17.99 -14.28 4.93
C VAL A 481 -18.82 -14.05 6.20
N LEU A 482 -19.54 -12.95 6.25
CA LEU A 482 -20.44 -12.59 7.34
C LEU A 482 -21.91 -12.79 6.91
N PRO A 483 -22.51 -13.98 7.11
CA PRO A 483 -23.90 -14.19 6.83
C PRO A 483 -24.80 -13.31 7.72
N GLU A 484 -25.95 -12.90 7.20
CA GLU A 484 -26.88 -11.99 7.90
C GLU A 484 -27.28 -12.48 9.29
N GLN A 485 -27.39 -13.78 9.45
CA GLN A 485 -27.76 -14.40 10.73
C GLN A 485 -26.62 -14.37 11.73
N VAL A 486 -25.38 -14.57 11.26
CA VAL A 486 -24.17 -14.43 12.09
C VAL A 486 -24.01 -12.96 12.50
N ARG A 487 -24.27 -12.04 11.58
CA ARG A 487 -24.32 -10.60 11.89
C ARG A 487 -25.32 -10.32 13.02
N LYS A 488 -26.58 -10.74 12.87
CA LYS A 488 -27.62 -10.55 13.89
C LYS A 488 -27.28 -11.20 15.22
N SER A 489 -26.69 -12.40 15.19
CA SER A 489 -26.20 -13.08 16.38
C SER A 489 -25.17 -12.24 17.14
N ILE A 490 -24.18 -11.69 16.42
CA ILE A 490 -23.13 -10.85 17.01
C ILE A 490 -23.70 -9.53 17.52
N GLU A 491 -24.56 -8.87 16.74
CA GLU A 491 -25.21 -7.60 17.11
C GLU A 491 -26.07 -7.76 18.36
N THR A 492 -26.82 -8.88 18.47
CA THR A 492 -27.63 -9.17 19.65
C THR A 492 -26.79 -9.52 20.87
N GLY A 493 -25.73 -10.33 20.70
CA GLY A 493 -24.91 -10.80 21.83
C GLY A 493 -24.01 -9.71 22.42
N LEU A 494 -23.58 -8.74 21.59
CA LEU A 494 -22.70 -7.65 22.01
C LEU A 494 -23.43 -6.31 22.09
N ASP A 495 -24.73 -6.25 21.82
CA ASP A 495 -25.59 -5.05 21.81
C ASP A 495 -24.94 -3.88 21.05
N THR A 496 -24.44 -4.18 19.84
CA THR A 496 -23.74 -3.17 19.02
C THR A 496 -23.74 -3.52 17.55
N LYS A 497 -23.52 -2.50 16.70
CA LYS A 497 -23.45 -2.66 15.25
C LYS A 497 -22.22 -3.41 14.81
N VAL A 498 -22.37 -4.33 13.85
CA VAL A 498 -21.29 -5.04 13.18
C VAL A 498 -20.96 -4.36 11.85
N PHE A 499 -19.69 -4.09 11.65
CA PHE A 499 -19.09 -3.64 10.40
C PHE A 499 -18.32 -4.78 9.76
N ASP A 500 -18.51 -5.00 8.47
CA ASP A 500 -17.76 -6.03 7.76
C ASP A 500 -16.62 -5.42 6.94
N LYS A 501 -15.50 -6.15 6.91
CA LYS A 501 -14.30 -5.82 6.18
C LYS A 501 -13.99 -6.90 5.17
N TYR A 502 -14.09 -6.58 3.90
CA TYR A 502 -13.63 -7.44 2.82
C TYR A 502 -12.13 -7.21 2.54
N GLY A 503 -11.39 -8.31 2.45
CA GLY A 503 -9.96 -8.25 2.13
C GLY A 503 -9.34 -9.62 1.90
N SER A 504 -8.15 -9.60 1.32
CA SER A 504 -7.32 -10.78 1.10
C SER A 504 -5.90 -10.55 1.58
N ARG A 505 -5.10 -11.61 1.64
CA ARG A 505 -3.66 -11.48 1.98
C ARG A 505 -2.93 -10.67 0.93
N GLU A 506 -3.28 -10.82 -0.34
CA GLU A 506 -2.66 -10.16 -1.49
C GLU A 506 -2.83 -8.64 -1.43
N PHE A 507 -4.00 -8.16 -0.97
CA PHE A 507 -4.38 -6.75 -1.02
C PHE A 507 -4.60 -6.11 0.36
N SER A 508 -4.72 -6.89 1.44
CA SER A 508 -5.15 -6.46 2.77
C SER A 508 -6.64 -6.06 2.75
N GLY A 509 -7.03 -4.86 3.17
CA GLY A 509 -8.41 -4.41 3.14
C GLY A 509 -8.76 -3.80 1.79
N ILE A 510 -9.66 -4.45 1.07
CA ILE A 510 -10.12 -4.05 -0.27
C ILE A 510 -11.33 -3.13 -0.17
N ALA A 511 -12.30 -3.50 0.67
CA ALA A 511 -13.51 -2.72 0.88
C ALA A 511 -14.01 -2.86 2.33
N TYR A 512 -14.72 -1.83 2.81
CA TYR A 512 -15.19 -1.74 4.20
C TYR A 512 -16.60 -1.17 4.25
N GLN A 513 -17.41 -1.67 5.17
CA GLN A 513 -18.70 -1.07 5.48
C GLN A 513 -18.55 0.26 6.21
N CYS A 514 -19.51 1.14 6.02
CA CYS A 514 -19.59 2.42 6.70
C CYS A 514 -20.75 2.46 7.69
N GLU A 515 -20.86 3.59 8.40
CA GLU A 515 -21.92 3.81 9.38
C GLU A 515 -23.34 3.86 8.77
N ALA A 516 -23.47 4.10 7.46
CA ALA A 516 -24.75 4.37 6.80
C ALA A 516 -25.24 3.26 5.87
N SER A 517 -24.38 2.29 5.51
CA SER A 517 -24.74 1.25 4.53
C SER A 517 -24.15 -0.12 4.93
N VAL A 518 -24.81 -1.17 4.49
CA VAL A 518 -24.31 -2.54 4.53
C VAL A 518 -23.44 -2.89 3.31
N ASP A 519 -23.46 -2.06 2.26
CA ASP A 519 -22.54 -2.17 1.15
C ASP A 519 -21.13 -1.78 1.61
N HIS A 520 -20.13 -2.35 0.93
CA HIS A 520 -18.75 -2.07 1.23
C HIS A 520 -18.20 -1.00 0.29
N HIS A 521 -17.69 0.10 0.84
CA HIS A 521 -16.93 1.07 0.07
C HIS A 521 -15.58 0.51 -0.32
N VAL A 522 -15.30 0.50 -1.62
CA VAL A 522 -14.00 0.12 -2.17
C VAL A 522 -12.96 1.20 -1.82
N MET A 523 -11.74 0.76 -1.56
CA MET A 523 -10.60 1.67 -1.37
C MET A 523 -10.07 2.10 -2.74
N ASP A 524 -10.83 2.93 -3.44
CA ASP A 524 -10.64 3.34 -4.84
C ASP A 524 -9.28 4.00 -5.11
N GLU A 525 -8.71 4.66 -4.12
CA GLU A 525 -7.36 5.21 -4.21
C GLU A 525 -6.27 4.13 -4.24
N SER A 526 -6.64 2.90 -3.91
CA SER A 526 -5.73 1.76 -3.86
C SER A 526 -6.04 0.71 -4.90
N TYR A 527 -7.30 0.51 -5.20
CA TYR A 527 -7.77 -0.59 -6.04
C TYR A 527 -8.79 -0.13 -7.07
N LEU A 528 -8.71 -0.72 -8.25
CA LEU A 528 -9.83 -0.74 -9.19
C LEU A 528 -10.46 -2.13 -9.10
N VAL A 529 -11.72 -2.20 -8.70
CA VAL A 529 -12.47 -3.44 -8.51
C VAL A 529 -13.52 -3.57 -9.62
N GLU A 530 -13.49 -4.70 -10.30
CA GLU A 530 -14.48 -5.10 -11.29
C GLU A 530 -15.26 -6.30 -10.74
N ILE A 531 -16.57 -6.35 -10.96
CA ILE A 531 -17.40 -7.53 -10.74
C ILE A 531 -17.77 -8.05 -12.12
N LEU A 532 -17.34 -9.26 -12.45
CA LEU A 532 -17.51 -9.82 -13.78
C LEU A 532 -18.44 -11.03 -13.77
N VAL A 533 -19.37 -11.06 -14.72
CA VAL A 533 -20.23 -12.21 -15.05
C VAL A 533 -19.96 -12.58 -16.49
N GLU A 534 -19.47 -13.78 -16.75
CA GLU A 534 -19.14 -14.24 -18.11
C GLU A 534 -18.20 -13.29 -18.88
N GLY A 535 -17.24 -12.70 -18.16
CA GLY A 535 -16.25 -11.77 -18.73
C GLY A 535 -16.75 -10.34 -18.96
N ARG A 536 -18.03 -10.04 -18.81
CA ARG A 536 -18.62 -8.69 -18.85
C ARG A 536 -18.79 -8.11 -17.44
N ARG A 537 -18.89 -6.81 -17.32
CA ARG A 537 -19.28 -6.18 -16.05
C ARG A 537 -20.69 -6.63 -15.62
N ALA A 538 -20.80 -6.96 -14.34
CA ALA A 538 -22.06 -7.30 -13.71
C ALA A 538 -23.02 -6.10 -13.66
N ARG A 539 -24.30 -6.33 -13.89
CA ARG A 539 -25.36 -5.35 -13.66
C ARG A 539 -25.67 -5.22 -12.17
N PRO A 540 -26.23 -4.11 -11.71
CA PRO A 540 -26.68 -3.99 -10.32
C PRO A 540 -27.56 -5.17 -9.91
N GLY A 541 -27.24 -5.80 -8.78
CA GLY A 541 -27.90 -6.98 -8.24
C GLY A 541 -27.33 -8.34 -8.69
N GLU A 542 -26.59 -8.39 -9.80
CA GLU A 542 -25.92 -9.63 -10.25
C GLU A 542 -24.75 -9.95 -9.33
N VAL A 543 -24.50 -11.24 -9.12
CA VAL A 543 -23.31 -11.75 -8.43
C VAL A 543 -22.31 -12.19 -9.47
N GLY A 544 -21.08 -11.71 -9.34
CA GLY A 544 -20.00 -12.04 -10.26
C GLY A 544 -18.65 -12.18 -9.57
N GLU A 545 -17.66 -12.56 -10.36
CA GLU A 545 -16.29 -12.73 -9.90
C GLU A 545 -15.63 -11.38 -9.60
N VAL A 546 -14.93 -11.32 -8.48
CA VAL A 546 -14.14 -10.14 -8.08
C VAL A 546 -12.79 -10.14 -8.78
N VAL A 547 -12.56 -9.13 -9.59
CA VAL A 547 -11.29 -8.88 -10.27
C VAL A 547 -10.70 -7.56 -9.76
N ILE A 548 -9.42 -7.56 -9.41
CA ILE A 548 -8.78 -6.41 -8.77
C ILE A 548 -7.51 -6.00 -9.51
N THR A 549 -7.38 -4.69 -9.73
CA THR A 549 -6.11 -4.06 -10.12
C THR A 549 -5.56 -3.27 -8.95
N ASP A 550 -4.34 -3.63 -8.48
CA ASP A 550 -3.63 -2.90 -7.41
C ASP A 550 -2.89 -1.70 -8.00
N LEU A 551 -3.42 -0.52 -7.76
CA LEU A 551 -2.92 0.74 -8.33
C LEU A 551 -1.61 1.24 -7.69
N ASN A 552 -1.10 0.56 -6.67
CA ASN A 552 0.05 1.01 -5.87
C ASN A 552 1.23 0.03 -5.82
N ASN A 553 1.09 -1.18 -6.36
CA ASN A 553 2.17 -2.17 -6.38
C ASN A 553 2.92 -2.17 -7.72
N PHE A 554 4.05 -1.48 -7.77
CA PHE A 554 4.90 -1.41 -8.95
C PHE A 554 5.98 -2.50 -8.96
N ALA A 555 6.20 -3.18 -7.85
CA ALA A 555 7.18 -4.26 -7.77
C ALA A 555 6.72 -5.55 -8.45
N VAL A 556 5.47 -5.93 -8.21
CA VAL A 556 4.77 -7.05 -8.84
C VAL A 556 3.35 -6.56 -9.16
N PRO A 557 3.16 -5.89 -10.29
CA PRO A 557 1.84 -5.40 -10.66
C PRO A 557 0.83 -6.53 -10.80
N LEU A 558 -0.28 -6.44 -10.10
CA LEU A 558 -1.42 -7.31 -10.25
C LEU A 558 -2.51 -6.51 -10.99
N ILE A 559 -2.56 -6.65 -12.30
CA ILE A 559 -3.53 -5.96 -13.18
C ILE A 559 -4.60 -6.95 -13.58
N ARG A 560 -5.87 -6.62 -13.33
CA ARG A 560 -7.04 -7.48 -13.56
C ARG A 560 -6.89 -8.88 -12.97
N TYR A 561 -6.43 -8.93 -11.71
CA TYR A 561 -6.17 -10.19 -11.02
C TYR A 561 -7.46 -10.80 -10.47
N ARG A 562 -7.71 -12.05 -10.85
CA ARG A 562 -8.83 -12.86 -10.38
C ARG A 562 -8.58 -13.35 -8.95
N VAL A 563 -9.27 -12.74 -7.99
CA VAL A 563 -9.08 -13.07 -6.56
C VAL A 563 -9.62 -14.45 -6.23
N GLY A 564 -10.66 -14.87 -6.96
CA GLY A 564 -11.40 -16.10 -6.71
C GLY A 564 -12.45 -15.95 -5.61
N ASP A 565 -12.97 -14.75 -5.44
CA ASP A 565 -14.11 -14.43 -4.57
C ASP A 565 -15.27 -13.93 -5.43
N LEU A 566 -16.51 -14.08 -4.93
CA LEU A 566 -17.73 -13.59 -5.55
C LEU A 566 -18.31 -12.45 -4.72
N ALA A 567 -18.82 -11.45 -5.41
CA ALA A 567 -19.52 -10.32 -4.78
C ALA A 567 -20.71 -9.84 -5.64
N GLN A 568 -21.67 -9.22 -5.00
CA GLN A 568 -22.81 -8.61 -5.67
C GLN A 568 -22.44 -7.22 -6.19
N ALA A 569 -22.77 -6.92 -7.45
CA ALA A 569 -22.68 -5.58 -7.99
C ALA A 569 -23.82 -4.70 -7.45
N VAL A 570 -23.51 -3.43 -7.16
CA VAL A 570 -24.51 -2.47 -6.67
C VAL A 570 -24.66 -1.27 -7.62
N ASP A 571 -25.80 -0.61 -7.55
CA ASP A 571 -26.04 0.59 -8.31
C ASP A 571 -25.19 1.76 -7.78
N GLN A 572 -24.25 2.23 -8.58
CA GLN A 572 -23.38 3.35 -8.25
C GLN A 572 -24.06 4.71 -8.43
N SER A 573 -25.18 4.78 -9.17
CA SER A 573 -25.90 6.05 -9.39
C SER A 573 -26.53 6.63 -8.11
N GLN A 574 -26.73 5.78 -7.10
CA GLN A 574 -27.25 6.16 -5.78
C GLN A 574 -26.07 6.45 -4.83
N PRO A 575 -25.81 7.72 -4.46
CA PRO A 575 -24.72 8.02 -3.53
C PRO A 575 -25.01 7.43 -2.14
N CYS A 576 -23.95 6.98 -1.47
CA CYS A 576 -24.11 6.51 -0.09
C CYS A 576 -24.46 7.67 0.85
N PRO A 577 -25.43 7.49 1.77
CA PRO A 577 -25.81 8.54 2.74
C PRO A 577 -24.64 9.01 3.64
N CYS A 578 -23.57 8.23 3.75
CA CYS A 578 -22.35 8.63 4.49
C CYS A 578 -21.59 9.81 3.86
N GLY A 579 -21.92 10.18 2.61
CA GLY A 579 -21.31 11.28 1.87
C GLY A 579 -19.87 11.04 1.39
N ARG A 580 -19.38 9.78 1.37
CA ARG A 580 -18.11 9.39 0.74
C ARG A 580 -18.34 9.14 -0.74
N GLY A 581 -17.46 9.67 -1.60
CA GLY A 581 -17.53 9.46 -3.05
C GLY A 581 -16.88 8.17 -3.54
N LEU A 582 -16.54 7.26 -2.63
CA LEU A 582 -15.94 5.96 -2.95
C LEU A 582 -16.99 5.02 -3.56
N SER A 583 -16.58 4.23 -4.56
CA SER A 583 -17.43 3.20 -5.16
C SER A 583 -17.81 2.10 -4.16
N ARG A 584 -18.81 1.29 -4.49
CA ARG A 584 -19.34 0.27 -3.58
C ARG A 584 -19.45 -1.08 -4.26
N ILE A 585 -19.29 -2.12 -3.44
CA ILE A 585 -19.67 -3.49 -3.76
C ILE A 585 -20.67 -3.97 -2.71
N GLY A 586 -21.56 -4.84 -3.08
CA GLY A 586 -22.58 -5.37 -2.20
C GLY A 586 -22.04 -6.53 -1.35
N ARG A 587 -22.91 -7.50 -1.11
CA ARG A 587 -22.60 -8.65 -0.28
C ARG A 587 -21.48 -9.50 -0.91
N ILE A 588 -20.55 -9.93 -0.07
CA ILE A 588 -19.52 -10.91 -0.44
C ILE A 588 -20.12 -12.31 -0.26
N GLU A 589 -20.19 -13.07 -1.35
CA GLU A 589 -20.83 -14.40 -1.35
C GLU A 589 -19.86 -15.54 -1.02
N GLY A 590 -18.57 -15.25 -0.98
CA GLY A 590 -17.53 -16.23 -0.66
C GLY A 590 -16.58 -16.50 -1.82
N ARG A 591 -15.93 -17.68 -1.80
CA ARG A 591 -14.95 -18.04 -2.83
C ARG A 591 -15.61 -18.81 -3.97
N THR A 592 -15.11 -18.61 -5.17
CA THR A 592 -15.50 -19.42 -6.35
C THR A 592 -15.25 -20.91 -6.14
N GLN A 593 -14.22 -21.29 -5.37
CA GLN A 593 -13.93 -22.68 -4.97
C GLN A 593 -14.93 -23.25 -3.94
N ALA A 594 -15.80 -22.46 -3.38
CA ALA A 594 -16.87 -22.86 -2.47
C ALA A 594 -18.22 -22.99 -3.20
N ILE A 595 -18.21 -23.20 -4.50
CA ILE A 595 -19.41 -23.43 -5.31
C ILE A 595 -19.60 -24.92 -5.51
N VAL A 596 -20.83 -25.38 -5.38
CA VAL A 596 -21.27 -26.73 -5.75
C VAL A 596 -21.97 -26.64 -7.12
N HIS A 597 -21.50 -27.42 -8.06
CA HIS A 597 -22.07 -27.56 -9.40
C HIS A 597 -23.12 -28.66 -9.40
N CYS A 598 -24.36 -28.28 -9.61
CA CYS A 598 -25.49 -29.19 -9.67
C CYS A 598 -25.52 -29.93 -11.04
N ALA A 599 -26.31 -31.06 -11.07
CA ALA A 599 -26.41 -31.87 -12.26
C ALA A 599 -27.12 -31.18 -13.42
N ASP A 600 -28.05 -30.26 -13.14
CA ASP A 600 -28.79 -29.45 -14.10
C ASP A 600 -27.99 -28.27 -14.68
N GLY A 601 -26.72 -28.13 -14.30
CA GLY A 601 -25.86 -27.02 -14.70
C GLY A 601 -25.98 -25.76 -13.84
N THR A 602 -26.90 -25.74 -12.87
CA THR A 602 -26.93 -24.64 -11.90
C THR A 602 -25.76 -24.76 -10.91
N TRP A 603 -25.43 -23.65 -10.29
CA TRP A 603 -24.40 -23.61 -9.27
C TRP A 603 -24.96 -23.04 -7.96
N MET A 604 -24.51 -23.61 -6.85
CA MET A 604 -24.94 -23.23 -5.51
C MET A 604 -23.74 -22.71 -4.72
N PRO A 605 -23.79 -21.45 -4.22
CA PRO A 605 -22.71 -20.91 -3.40
C PRO A 605 -22.65 -21.65 -2.06
N GLY A 606 -21.43 -21.80 -1.53
CA GLY A 606 -21.21 -22.43 -0.22
C GLY A 606 -21.99 -21.78 0.92
N THR A 607 -22.30 -20.51 0.79
CA THR A 607 -23.16 -19.76 1.73
C THR A 607 -24.59 -20.28 1.76
N PHE A 608 -25.13 -20.79 0.65
CA PHE A 608 -26.44 -21.45 0.63
C PHE A 608 -26.47 -22.61 1.63
N PHE A 609 -25.48 -23.50 1.58
CA PHE A 609 -25.42 -24.65 2.47
C PHE A 609 -25.24 -24.25 3.94
N ALA A 610 -24.47 -23.18 4.20
CA ALA A 610 -24.37 -22.65 5.55
C ALA A 610 -25.71 -22.12 6.07
N HIS A 611 -26.53 -21.53 5.21
CA HIS A 611 -27.90 -21.13 5.57
C HIS A 611 -28.83 -22.30 5.74
N PHE A 612 -28.77 -23.27 4.84
CA PHE A 612 -29.62 -24.47 4.89
C PHE A 612 -29.39 -25.28 6.18
N PHE A 613 -28.12 -25.67 6.44
CA PHE A 613 -27.80 -26.49 7.61
C PHE A 613 -28.00 -25.81 8.96
N LYS A 614 -28.09 -24.48 8.98
CA LYS A 614 -28.38 -23.74 10.19
C LYS A 614 -29.78 -24.07 10.77
N ASP A 615 -30.76 -24.25 9.91
CA ASP A 615 -32.12 -24.59 10.37
C ASP A 615 -32.20 -26.02 10.90
N TYR A 616 -31.11 -26.82 10.70
CA TYR A 616 -30.95 -28.19 11.16
C TYR A 616 -29.79 -28.32 12.18
N ASP A 617 -29.43 -27.25 12.90
CA ASP A 617 -28.31 -27.23 13.87
C ASP A 617 -28.52 -28.26 15.03
N HIS A 618 -29.76 -28.60 15.38
CA HIS A 618 -30.13 -29.62 16.33
C HIS A 618 -29.89 -31.05 15.81
N ILE A 619 -29.91 -31.27 14.49
CA ILE A 619 -29.65 -32.57 13.84
C ILE A 619 -28.19 -32.67 13.41
N VAL A 620 -27.63 -31.59 12.85
CA VAL A 620 -26.29 -31.53 12.26
C VAL A 620 -25.47 -30.49 12.99
N ARG A 621 -24.53 -30.93 13.82
CA ARG A 621 -23.62 -30.01 14.54
C ARG A 621 -22.60 -29.35 13.63
N LEU A 622 -22.06 -30.08 12.65
CA LEU A 622 -21.13 -29.57 11.65
C LEU A 622 -21.36 -30.30 10.33
N PHE A 623 -21.13 -29.59 9.22
CA PHE A 623 -21.18 -30.19 7.90
C PHE A 623 -19.97 -29.73 7.04
N GLN A 624 -19.66 -30.54 6.03
CA GLN A 624 -18.74 -30.20 4.96
C GLN A 624 -19.18 -30.88 3.67
N ILE A 625 -19.27 -30.13 2.61
CA ILE A 625 -19.50 -30.64 1.27
C ILE A 625 -18.16 -30.80 0.58
N HIS A 626 -17.92 -31.98 0.01
CA HIS A 626 -16.76 -32.25 -0.81
C HIS A 626 -17.21 -32.66 -2.21
N GLN A 627 -17.03 -31.78 -3.17
CA GLN A 627 -17.34 -32.03 -4.58
C GLN A 627 -16.09 -32.36 -5.39
N LYS A 628 -16.03 -33.58 -5.94
CA LYS A 628 -14.94 -34.03 -6.83
C LYS A 628 -15.30 -33.95 -8.31
N THR A 629 -16.58 -34.07 -8.62
CA THR A 629 -17.12 -34.06 -10.00
C THR A 629 -18.41 -33.26 -10.04
N LYS A 630 -18.73 -32.64 -11.17
CA LYS A 630 -20.00 -31.93 -11.37
C LYS A 630 -21.18 -32.90 -11.16
N GLY A 631 -22.27 -32.39 -10.58
CA GLY A 631 -23.48 -33.16 -10.35
C GLY A 631 -23.40 -34.23 -9.24
N ARG A 632 -22.30 -34.31 -8.52
CA ARG A 632 -22.12 -35.24 -7.41
C ARG A 632 -21.25 -34.67 -6.32
N PHE A 633 -21.64 -34.81 -5.04
CA PHE A 633 -20.79 -34.44 -3.91
C PHE A 633 -20.96 -35.36 -2.72
N THR A 634 -19.96 -35.37 -1.86
CA THR A 634 -20.01 -36.07 -0.54
C THR A 634 -20.36 -35.05 0.53
N LEU A 635 -21.42 -35.31 1.27
CA LEU A 635 -21.84 -34.52 2.43
C LEU A 635 -21.31 -35.18 3.69
N ARG A 636 -20.31 -34.59 4.33
CA ARG A 636 -19.79 -35.04 5.63
C ARG A 636 -20.55 -34.37 6.73
N LEU A 637 -21.11 -35.17 7.64
CA LEU A 637 -21.95 -34.72 8.75
C LEU A 637 -21.38 -35.13 10.09
N VAL A 638 -21.32 -34.18 11.02
CA VAL A 638 -21.15 -34.45 12.44
C VAL A 638 -22.54 -34.37 13.09
N LYS A 639 -22.99 -35.46 13.69
CA LYS A 639 -24.34 -35.58 14.31
C LYS A 639 -24.51 -34.53 15.42
N GLY A 640 -25.67 -33.90 15.45
CA GLY A 640 -26.13 -33.02 16.52
C GLY A 640 -26.76 -33.82 17.67
N ASP A 641 -27.10 -33.12 18.74
CA ASP A 641 -27.62 -33.75 19.99
C ASP A 641 -29.00 -34.37 19.82
N GLN A 642 -29.78 -33.94 18.85
CA GLN A 642 -31.12 -34.41 18.53
C GLN A 642 -31.16 -35.18 17.20
N TRP A 643 -30.04 -35.74 16.77
CA TRP A 643 -29.98 -36.46 15.50
C TRP A 643 -30.90 -37.71 15.54
N THR A 644 -31.70 -37.83 14.49
CA THR A 644 -32.51 -39.03 14.20
C THR A 644 -32.37 -39.39 12.72
N GLN A 645 -32.58 -40.67 12.38
CA GLN A 645 -32.52 -41.11 10.98
C GLN A 645 -33.64 -40.48 10.14
N GLU A 646 -34.83 -40.34 10.75
CA GLU A 646 -35.98 -39.70 10.09
C GLU A 646 -35.70 -38.21 9.79
N GLY A 647 -35.16 -37.46 10.77
CA GLY A 647 -34.84 -36.06 10.61
C GLY A 647 -33.74 -35.82 9.56
N GLU A 648 -32.75 -36.72 9.49
CA GLU A 648 -31.72 -36.67 8.43
C GLU A 648 -32.35 -36.93 7.05
N THR A 649 -33.26 -37.91 6.95
CA THR A 649 -33.93 -38.21 5.68
C THR A 649 -34.77 -37.04 5.20
N GLU A 650 -35.57 -36.45 6.07
CA GLU A 650 -36.38 -35.25 5.76
C GLU A 650 -35.49 -34.05 5.32
N MET A 651 -34.40 -33.83 6.02
CA MET A 651 -33.43 -32.78 5.68
C MET A 651 -32.82 -33.01 4.30
N LEU A 652 -32.42 -34.25 3.97
CA LEU A 652 -31.82 -34.58 2.68
C LEU A 652 -32.84 -34.51 1.54
N GLU A 653 -34.09 -34.90 1.75
CA GLU A 653 -35.19 -34.75 0.77
C GLU A 653 -35.43 -33.25 0.46
N LEU A 654 -35.40 -32.39 1.48
CA LEU A 654 -35.55 -30.97 1.29
C LEU A 654 -34.33 -30.37 0.55
N LEU A 655 -33.14 -30.80 0.89
CA LEU A 655 -31.93 -30.37 0.20
C LEU A 655 -31.96 -30.79 -1.27
N ALA A 656 -32.39 -32.01 -1.58
CA ALA A 656 -32.54 -32.51 -2.95
C ALA A 656 -33.49 -31.62 -3.77
N GLY A 657 -34.56 -31.10 -3.14
CA GLY A 657 -35.48 -30.16 -3.79
C GLY A 657 -34.82 -28.86 -4.27
N PHE A 658 -33.71 -28.44 -3.68
CA PHE A 658 -32.96 -27.26 -4.09
C PHE A 658 -31.86 -27.52 -5.13
N ILE A 659 -31.27 -28.73 -5.09
CA ILE A 659 -30.10 -29.08 -5.92
C ILE A 659 -30.45 -29.98 -7.09
N GLY A 660 -31.75 -30.31 -7.28
CA GLY A 660 -32.24 -31.16 -8.36
C GLY A 660 -31.65 -32.56 -8.31
N ASP A 661 -31.40 -33.15 -9.49
CA ASP A 661 -30.88 -34.52 -9.64
C ASP A 661 -29.39 -34.70 -9.24
N THR A 662 -28.86 -33.78 -8.46
CA THR A 662 -27.47 -33.85 -7.96
C THR A 662 -27.32 -34.98 -6.96
N GLU A 663 -26.39 -35.89 -7.20
CA GLU A 663 -26.17 -37.08 -6.36
C GLU A 663 -25.45 -36.67 -5.06
N ILE A 664 -26.07 -37.02 -3.91
CA ILE A 664 -25.50 -36.78 -2.57
C ILE A 664 -25.08 -38.14 -1.98
N SER A 665 -23.81 -38.27 -1.60
CA SER A 665 -23.35 -39.32 -0.74
C SER A 665 -23.10 -38.80 0.67
N VAL A 666 -23.73 -39.39 1.69
CA VAL A 666 -23.59 -38.97 3.09
C VAL A 666 -22.50 -39.76 3.78
N GLU A 667 -21.60 -39.07 4.47
CA GLU A 667 -20.53 -39.65 5.28
C GLU A 667 -20.63 -39.10 6.71
N HIS A 668 -20.92 -39.94 7.70
CA HIS A 668 -20.91 -39.56 9.10
C HIS A 668 -19.48 -39.56 9.63
N VAL A 669 -19.04 -38.44 10.21
CA VAL A 669 -17.70 -38.27 10.77
C VAL A 669 -17.78 -37.74 12.20
N GLU A 670 -16.81 -38.08 13.04
CA GLU A 670 -16.75 -37.61 14.43
C GLU A 670 -16.36 -36.10 14.48
N SER A 671 -15.55 -35.66 13.57
CA SER A 671 -15.09 -34.26 13.48
C SER A 671 -14.76 -33.88 12.05
N ILE A 672 -14.90 -32.59 11.74
CA ILE A 672 -14.41 -31.99 10.50
C ILE A 672 -13.15 -31.21 10.85
N PRO A 673 -11.98 -31.61 10.31
CA PRO A 673 -10.71 -30.99 10.67
C PRO A 673 -10.67 -29.53 10.22
N LEU A 674 -9.99 -28.71 11.02
CA LEU A 674 -9.60 -27.36 10.60
C LEU A 674 -8.53 -27.45 9.51
N LEU A 675 -8.63 -26.61 8.50
CA LEU A 675 -7.54 -26.39 7.56
C LEU A 675 -6.29 -25.90 8.33
N ARG A 676 -5.10 -26.04 7.75
CA ARG A 676 -3.85 -25.50 8.33
C ARG A 676 -3.93 -24.01 8.69
N THR A 677 -4.94 -23.32 8.21
CA THR A 677 -5.25 -21.91 8.49
C THR A 677 -6.06 -21.69 9.75
N GLY A 678 -6.42 -22.75 10.48
CA GLY A 678 -7.36 -22.66 11.60
C GLY A 678 -8.81 -22.36 11.19
N LYS A 679 -9.13 -22.43 9.89
CA LYS A 679 -10.47 -22.21 9.35
C LYS A 679 -11.11 -23.55 8.94
N ARG A 680 -12.44 -23.66 9.04
CA ARG A 680 -13.20 -24.69 8.36
C ARG A 680 -13.71 -24.15 7.03
N SER A 681 -13.67 -24.97 5.99
CA SER A 681 -14.38 -24.68 4.75
C SER A 681 -15.64 -25.53 4.73
N PRO A 682 -16.84 -24.95 4.73
CA PRO A 682 -18.09 -25.70 4.64
C PRO A 682 -18.25 -26.38 3.28
N VAL A 683 -17.59 -25.87 2.26
CA VAL A 683 -17.56 -26.45 0.91
C VAL A 683 -16.11 -26.54 0.44
N VAL A 684 -15.72 -27.70 -0.06
CA VAL A 684 -14.47 -27.99 -0.74
C VAL A 684 -14.83 -28.55 -2.12
N SER A 685 -14.48 -27.86 -3.18
CA SER A 685 -14.68 -28.34 -4.54
C SER A 685 -13.34 -28.51 -5.24
N ASP A 686 -13.09 -29.73 -5.75
CA ASP A 686 -11.95 -30.06 -6.60
C ASP A 686 -12.30 -29.85 -8.10
N VAL A 687 -13.54 -29.46 -8.38
CA VAL A 687 -13.99 -29.16 -9.73
C VAL A 687 -13.31 -27.87 -10.19
N ARG A 688 -12.35 -28.01 -11.11
CA ARG A 688 -11.73 -26.86 -11.78
C ARG A 688 -12.68 -26.38 -12.87
N GLU A 689 -13.02 -25.11 -12.82
CA GLU A 689 -13.69 -24.48 -13.94
C GLU A 689 -12.79 -23.45 -14.60
N ASP A 690 -12.71 -23.62 -15.92
CA ASP A 690 -12.50 -22.49 -16.80
C ASP A 690 -13.86 -21.79 -16.91
N PHE A 691 -14.00 -20.62 -16.28
CA PHE A 691 -15.17 -19.74 -16.41
C PHE A 691 -15.38 -19.21 -17.85
N GLN A 692 -14.82 -19.89 -18.84
CA GLN A 692 -15.00 -19.60 -20.26
C GLN A 692 -16.35 -20.10 -20.82
N GLY A 693 -17.20 -20.67 -19.96
CA GLY A 693 -18.49 -21.27 -20.34
C GLY A 693 -19.67 -20.90 -19.45
N LEU A 694 -19.59 -19.82 -18.62
CA LEU A 694 -20.74 -19.25 -17.92
C LEU A 694 -21.10 -17.90 -18.49
#